data_cf36b4da48adb1a2706688e362bc9d3b
#
_entry.id   cf36b4da48adb1a2706688e362bc9d3b
#
_cell.length_a   1.000
_cell.length_b   1.000
_cell.length_c   1.000
_cell.angle_alpha   90.00
_cell.angle_beta   90.00
_cell.angle_gamma   90.00
#
_symmetry.space_group_name_H-M   'P 1'
#
loop_
_entity.id
_entity.type
_entity.pdbx_description
1 polymer ?
#
loop_
_entity_poly.entity_id
_entity_poly.type
_entity_poly.pdbx_seq_one_letter_code
_entity_poly.pdbx_strand_id
1 'polypeptide(L)'
;MTNRKILSVVLLAASALSHATIHPSDTLLWLRRTPAPGTATVTCNRTTSTARIAADELRRGLGADLTADIRIGAAKDLSSEQYRIDIRSGHCVIASRTDVGALYAAYDLLRQRQLRLPADTAWTSAPSYGLRMLNHWDNLDGTIERGYAGRSLWQWSDLPGKLSVRYEQYARANASIGINAVVLNNVNAAPEMLADTCLRKVAAIADVMRPYGIRVFLAINFSSPAAIGGLPTSDPLDAGVARWWRRKADAIYALIPDFGGFLVKANSEGLPGPQDFGRTHADGANMLARALAPHKGVVVWRAFVYSPSDADRAKQACQEFLPLDGRFADNVVVQVKNGPVDFQPREPFSPLFGAMRHTAVAAELQITQEYTGFSNHICFLAPMWHEVLTADTHRPHDGCTVASAITAMAGVANVGDSPDWCGNTLAQANWYAFGRMAWDNALTPQQIAREWIALTFGLKGKDAEPIERMMLMSHEAVVDYMMPMGLHHLFAWGHHYGPEPWCDVPGARPDWMPSYYHKAAPDGIGFDRSSRGSNAVAQYADTLARLYDSPQLCPEKYLLWFHHMAWDAPTASGSTVWDALCAHYQAGVDSVRAMQKLWQAVSGKIEPDIHESIGRHLRTQLRDAIWWKDGCLQYFGTFSRRPLPAGVEEPMLELDEMRRFGLDIDNYTCPPRGFF
;
A
#
# COMPACT_ATOMS: atom_id res chain seq x y z
N MET A 1 -45.71 -44.80 -27.39
CA MET A 1 -44.55 -45.64 -27.05
C MET A 1 -43.43 -45.27 -27.97
N THR A 2 -42.47 -44.50 -27.54
CA THR A 2 -41.12 -44.47 -28.11
C THR A 2 -40.23 -43.56 -27.22
N ASN A 3 -39.34 -44.20 -26.51
CA ASN A 3 -38.32 -43.57 -25.68
C ASN A 3 -37.35 -42.78 -26.57
N ARG A 4 -37.15 -41.50 -26.31
CA ARG A 4 -36.01 -40.73 -26.75
C ARG A 4 -35.10 -40.49 -25.55
N LYS A 5 -33.97 -41.19 -25.50
CA LYS A 5 -32.83 -40.91 -24.65
C LYS A 5 -32.19 -39.64 -25.14
N ILE A 6 -32.17 -38.60 -24.31
CA ILE A 6 -31.38 -37.40 -24.53
C ILE A 6 -30.01 -37.69 -23.92
N LEU A 7 -29.01 -37.75 -24.79
CA LEU A 7 -27.61 -37.88 -24.45
C LEU A 7 -27.07 -36.47 -24.13
N SER A 8 -26.90 -36.17 -22.86
CA SER A 8 -26.23 -34.93 -22.44
C SER A 8 -24.73 -35.10 -22.65
N VAL A 9 -24.21 -34.43 -23.65
CA VAL A 9 -22.76 -34.25 -23.84
C VAL A 9 -22.31 -33.14 -22.91
N VAL A 10 -21.67 -33.50 -21.80
CA VAL A 10 -20.95 -32.57 -20.95
C VAL A 10 -19.64 -32.21 -21.67
N LEU A 11 -19.59 -31.04 -22.29
CA LEU A 11 -18.33 -30.46 -22.73
C LEU A 11 -17.59 -29.94 -21.46
N LEU A 12 -16.62 -30.70 -21.00
CA LEU A 12 -15.58 -30.17 -20.12
C LEU A 12 -14.77 -29.17 -20.95
N ALA A 13 -15.06 -27.88 -20.79
CA ALA A 13 -14.13 -26.85 -21.19
C ALA A 13 -12.96 -26.87 -20.20
N ALA A 14 -11.87 -27.56 -20.55
CA ALA A 14 -10.60 -27.39 -19.91
C ALA A 14 -10.19 -25.93 -20.14
N SER A 15 -10.32 -25.10 -19.09
CA SER A 15 -9.67 -23.81 -19.03
C SER A 15 -8.16 -24.07 -19.05
N ALA A 16 -7.56 -23.95 -20.22
CA ALA A 16 -6.11 -23.86 -20.33
C ALA A 16 -5.72 -22.56 -19.58
N LEU A 17 -5.38 -22.69 -18.31
CA LEU A 17 -4.51 -21.75 -17.63
C LEU A 17 -3.24 -21.70 -18.48
N SER A 18 -3.11 -20.66 -19.31
CA SER A 18 -1.86 -20.36 -19.97
C SER A 18 -0.86 -20.10 -18.83
N HIS A 19 -0.02 -21.09 -18.54
CA HIS A 19 1.19 -20.87 -17.77
C HIS A 19 2.00 -19.87 -18.60
N ALA A 20 1.88 -18.60 -18.27
CA ALA A 20 2.74 -17.58 -18.83
C ALA A 20 4.17 -18.02 -18.50
N THR A 21 4.97 -18.27 -19.53
CA THR A 21 6.38 -18.59 -19.37
C THR A 21 7.02 -17.40 -18.67
N ILE A 22 7.50 -17.60 -17.42
CA ILE A 22 8.18 -16.55 -16.66
C ILE A 22 9.40 -16.14 -17.48
N HIS A 23 9.39 -14.91 -18.00
CA HIS A 23 10.57 -14.39 -18.68
C HIS A 23 11.67 -14.21 -17.63
N PRO A 24 12.94 -14.63 -17.86
CA PRO A 24 14.02 -14.47 -16.88
C PRO A 24 14.18 -13.04 -16.37
N SER A 25 13.80 -12.04 -17.16
CA SER A 25 13.79 -10.64 -16.76
C SER A 25 12.75 -10.31 -15.67
N ASP A 26 11.63 -11.00 -15.59
CA ASP A 26 10.52 -10.69 -14.66
C ASP A 26 10.87 -11.00 -13.21
N THR A 27 11.80 -11.94 -12.99
CA THR A 27 12.30 -12.29 -11.66
C THR A 27 13.26 -11.27 -11.06
N LEU A 28 13.78 -10.34 -11.88
CA LEU A 28 14.82 -9.40 -11.46
C LEU A 28 14.26 -8.06 -10.97
N LEU A 29 12.97 -7.76 -11.23
CA LEU A 29 12.32 -6.49 -10.87
C LEU A 29 13.14 -5.29 -11.41
N TRP A 30 13.24 -4.22 -10.63
CA TRP A 30 14.12 -3.05 -10.89
C TRP A 30 15.61 -3.35 -10.67
N LEU A 31 15.97 -4.57 -10.33
CA LEU A 31 17.38 -5.03 -10.21
C LEU A 31 17.93 -5.58 -11.51
N ARG A 32 17.20 -5.40 -12.62
CA ARG A 32 17.67 -5.67 -13.98
C ARG A 32 18.89 -4.78 -14.27
N ARG A 33 20.03 -5.38 -14.52
CA ARG A 33 21.26 -4.63 -14.79
C ARG A 33 21.79 -4.99 -16.17
N THR A 34 22.14 -3.97 -16.93
CA THR A 34 22.98 -4.18 -18.10
C THR A 34 24.33 -4.70 -17.60
N PRO A 35 24.79 -5.88 -18.05
CA PRO A 35 26.12 -6.35 -17.65
C PRO A 35 27.18 -5.31 -18.00
N ALA A 36 27.89 -4.82 -17.00
CA ALA A 36 29.03 -3.96 -17.26
C ALA A 36 30.21 -4.80 -17.76
N PRO A 37 31.04 -4.29 -18.70
CA PRO A 37 32.20 -5.03 -19.17
C PRO A 37 33.18 -5.34 -18.04
N GLY A 38 33.59 -6.60 -17.94
CA GLY A 38 34.58 -7.07 -16.94
C GLY A 38 33.98 -7.26 -15.54
N THR A 39 34.84 -7.66 -14.60
CA THR A 39 34.47 -7.93 -13.21
C THR A 39 35.18 -6.91 -12.30
N ALA A 40 34.39 -6.24 -11.45
CA ALA A 40 34.93 -5.33 -10.45
C ALA A 40 35.78 -6.05 -9.39
N THR A 41 36.87 -5.43 -8.99
CA THR A 41 37.59 -5.83 -7.79
C THR A 41 36.89 -5.25 -6.57
N VAL A 42 36.39 -6.12 -5.69
CA VAL A 42 35.70 -5.71 -4.47
C VAL A 42 36.35 -6.37 -3.27
N THR A 43 36.84 -5.55 -2.34
CA THR A 43 37.35 -5.98 -1.03
C THR A 43 36.32 -5.69 0.06
N CYS A 44 36.33 -6.49 1.12
CA CYS A 44 35.50 -6.30 2.29
C CYS A 44 36.24 -6.77 3.55
N ASN A 45 36.23 -5.97 4.59
CA ASN A 45 36.93 -6.28 5.85
C ASN A 45 36.15 -7.25 6.76
N ARG A 46 34.98 -7.75 6.32
CA ARG A 46 34.17 -8.74 7.03
C ARG A 46 33.69 -9.87 6.12
N THR A 47 33.35 -11.02 6.74
CA THR A 47 32.93 -12.26 6.05
C THR A 47 31.58 -12.78 6.51
N THR A 48 30.77 -11.97 7.19
CA THR A 48 29.38 -12.33 7.55
C THR A 48 28.53 -12.55 6.29
N SER A 49 27.40 -13.23 6.42
CA SER A 49 26.49 -13.46 5.27
C SER A 49 26.08 -12.15 4.60
N THR A 50 25.67 -11.13 5.38
CA THR A 50 25.27 -9.83 4.88
C THR A 50 26.42 -9.10 4.18
N ALA A 51 27.62 -9.11 4.75
CA ALA A 51 28.79 -8.48 4.13
C ALA A 51 29.20 -9.17 2.81
N ARG A 52 29.08 -10.49 2.75
CA ARG A 52 29.29 -11.25 1.50
C ARG A 52 28.26 -10.89 0.43
N ILE A 53 26.97 -10.81 0.79
CA ILE A 53 25.91 -10.38 -0.14
C ILE A 53 26.23 -8.98 -0.69
N ALA A 54 26.60 -8.01 0.15
CA ALA A 54 26.97 -6.67 -0.28
C ALA A 54 28.13 -6.69 -1.29
N ALA A 55 29.18 -7.46 -1.01
CA ALA A 55 30.33 -7.58 -1.90
C ALA A 55 29.98 -8.28 -3.23
N ASP A 56 29.15 -9.33 -3.18
CA ASP A 56 28.72 -10.07 -4.36
C ASP A 56 27.77 -9.27 -5.25
N GLU A 57 26.89 -8.44 -4.66
CA GLU A 57 26.07 -7.49 -5.42
C GLU A 57 26.95 -6.51 -6.21
N LEU A 58 27.98 -5.96 -5.56
CA LEU A 58 28.92 -5.05 -6.23
C LEU A 58 29.72 -5.77 -7.31
N ARG A 59 30.23 -6.98 -7.07
CA ARG A 59 30.95 -7.77 -8.09
C ARG A 59 30.10 -8.04 -9.32
N ARG A 60 28.81 -8.32 -9.12
CA ARG A 60 27.87 -8.58 -10.22
C ARG A 60 27.43 -7.32 -10.98
N GLY A 61 27.39 -6.18 -10.29
CA GLY A 61 26.77 -4.97 -10.84
C GLY A 61 27.74 -3.84 -11.21
N LEU A 62 29.00 -3.88 -10.72
CA LEU A 62 30.02 -2.94 -11.12
C LEU A 62 30.85 -3.52 -12.29
N GLY A 63 31.25 -2.66 -13.24
CA GLY A 63 32.21 -3.02 -14.28
C GLY A 63 33.67 -2.92 -13.79
N ALA A 64 34.62 -3.33 -14.63
CA ALA A 64 36.06 -3.26 -14.33
C ALA A 64 36.60 -1.82 -14.18
N ASP A 65 35.82 -0.82 -14.54
CA ASP A 65 36.15 0.62 -14.45
C ASP A 65 36.09 1.18 -13.02
N LEU A 66 35.55 0.42 -12.05
CA LEU A 66 35.44 0.85 -10.67
C LEU A 66 35.85 -0.28 -9.72
N THR A 67 36.79 0.02 -8.82
CA THR A 67 37.13 -0.84 -7.68
C THR A 67 36.34 -0.40 -6.46
N ALA A 68 35.99 -1.33 -5.55
CA ALA A 68 35.28 -1.01 -4.32
C ALA A 68 35.91 -1.63 -3.08
N ASP A 69 36.00 -0.83 -2.02
CA ASP A 69 36.47 -1.25 -0.70
C ASP A 69 35.41 -1.01 0.36
N ILE A 70 34.86 -2.09 0.93
CA ILE A 70 33.81 -2.06 1.96
C ILE A 70 34.47 -2.10 3.34
N ARG A 71 34.30 -1.02 4.11
CA ARG A 71 34.88 -0.81 5.45
C ARG A 71 33.79 -0.78 6.52
N ILE A 72 33.44 -1.94 7.07
CA ILE A 72 32.43 -2.09 8.11
C ILE A 72 33.05 -1.87 9.49
N GLY A 73 32.39 -1.07 10.33
CA GLY A 73 32.84 -0.72 11.68
C GLY A 73 33.83 0.45 11.75
N ALA A 74 34.28 0.97 10.59
CA ALA A 74 35.24 2.08 10.54
C ALA A 74 34.57 3.45 10.84
N ALA A 75 33.29 3.60 10.48
CA ALA A 75 32.52 4.85 10.64
C ALA A 75 31.67 4.80 11.93
N LYS A 76 32.28 5.05 13.08
CA LYS A 76 31.60 5.03 14.39
C LYS A 76 30.62 6.19 14.59
N ASP A 77 30.78 7.25 13.83
CA ASP A 77 29.93 8.46 13.78
C ASP A 77 28.57 8.21 13.09
N LEU A 78 28.46 7.13 12.34
CA LEU A 78 27.23 6.79 11.62
C LEU A 78 26.26 5.98 12.49
N SER A 79 24.94 6.11 12.21
CA SER A 79 23.92 5.24 12.77
C SER A 79 24.02 3.80 12.20
N SER A 80 23.23 2.86 12.71
CA SER A 80 23.34 1.44 12.34
C SER A 80 23.10 1.18 10.85
N GLU A 81 22.18 1.88 10.23
CA GLU A 81 21.79 1.68 8.82
C GLU A 81 22.37 2.76 7.89
N GLN A 82 22.99 3.78 8.46
CA GLN A 82 23.62 4.87 7.72
C GLN A 82 24.93 4.43 7.09
N TYR A 83 25.27 5.01 5.94
CA TYR A 83 26.51 4.75 5.22
C TYR A 83 27.05 6.02 4.56
N ARG A 84 28.34 5.98 4.22
CA ARG A 84 29.05 6.98 3.42
C ARG A 84 29.71 6.29 2.25
N ILE A 85 29.61 6.89 1.07
CA ILE A 85 30.26 6.45 -0.16
C ILE A 85 31.15 7.59 -0.64
N ASP A 86 32.40 7.28 -0.99
CA ASP A 86 33.38 8.21 -1.58
C ASP A 86 34.02 7.56 -2.80
N ILE A 87 33.91 8.20 -3.96
CA ILE A 87 34.47 7.74 -5.23
C ILE A 87 35.50 8.76 -5.68
N ARG A 88 36.75 8.31 -5.90
CA ARG A 88 37.85 9.10 -6.41
C ARG A 88 38.65 8.28 -7.42
N SER A 89 38.89 8.85 -8.61
CA SER A 89 39.76 8.26 -9.64
C SER A 89 39.52 6.76 -9.90
N GLY A 90 38.24 6.35 -10.00
CA GLY A 90 37.88 4.96 -10.26
C GLY A 90 37.98 4.03 -9.03
N HIS A 91 38.14 4.56 -7.83
CA HIS A 91 38.16 3.82 -6.57
C HIS A 91 37.01 4.28 -5.65
N CYS A 92 36.21 3.35 -5.19
CA CYS A 92 35.06 3.59 -4.30
C CYS A 92 35.35 3.06 -2.90
N VAL A 93 35.15 3.88 -1.89
CA VAL A 93 35.17 3.48 -0.49
C VAL A 93 33.77 3.56 0.07
N ILE A 94 33.27 2.44 0.56
CA ILE A 94 32.00 2.33 1.30
C ILE A 94 32.33 2.22 2.78
N ALA A 95 31.88 3.17 3.59
CA ALA A 95 32.05 3.15 5.04
C ALA A 95 30.68 3.03 5.73
N SER A 96 30.55 2.08 6.64
CA SER A 96 29.35 1.87 7.45
C SER A 96 29.70 1.41 8.86
N ARG A 97 28.73 1.55 9.78
CA ARG A 97 28.88 1.02 11.14
C ARG A 97 28.56 -0.48 11.21
N THR A 98 27.59 -0.94 10.41
CA THR A 98 27.08 -2.33 10.42
C THR A 98 27.13 -2.97 9.04
N ASP A 99 26.98 -4.29 8.99
CA ASP A 99 26.91 -5.05 7.76
C ASP A 99 25.68 -4.65 6.91
N VAL A 100 24.54 -4.34 7.55
CA VAL A 100 23.32 -3.91 6.87
C VAL A 100 23.50 -2.52 6.23
N GLY A 101 24.17 -1.58 6.91
CA GLY A 101 24.53 -0.29 6.32
C GLY A 101 25.40 -0.46 5.07
N ALA A 102 26.34 -1.41 5.07
CA ALA A 102 27.15 -1.71 3.89
C ALA A 102 26.31 -2.33 2.74
N LEU A 103 25.33 -3.17 3.06
CA LEU A 103 24.41 -3.75 2.08
C LEU A 103 23.56 -2.66 1.40
N TYR A 104 22.98 -1.75 2.18
CA TYR A 104 22.22 -0.63 1.63
C TYR A 104 23.10 0.30 0.78
N ALA A 105 24.35 0.55 1.21
CA ALA A 105 25.32 1.30 0.42
C ALA A 105 25.62 0.63 -0.93
N ALA A 106 25.77 -0.68 -0.94
CA ALA A 106 26.02 -1.44 -2.18
C ALA A 106 24.86 -1.27 -3.17
N TYR A 107 23.62 -1.40 -2.72
CA TYR A 107 22.45 -1.18 -3.58
C TYR A 107 22.33 0.27 -4.02
N ASP A 108 22.61 1.23 -3.16
CA ASP A 108 22.58 2.64 -3.54
C ASP A 108 23.65 2.97 -4.60
N LEU A 109 24.90 2.52 -4.40
CA LEU A 109 25.95 2.70 -5.39
C LEU A 109 25.56 2.15 -6.76
N LEU A 110 24.97 0.95 -6.79
CA LEU A 110 24.53 0.30 -8.02
C LEU A 110 23.36 1.06 -8.70
N ARG A 111 22.42 1.58 -7.91
CA ARG A 111 21.35 2.44 -8.40
C ARG A 111 21.92 3.73 -9.00
N GLN A 112 22.77 4.43 -8.27
CA GLN A 112 23.39 5.68 -8.71
C GLN A 112 24.23 5.49 -9.99
N ARG A 113 24.95 4.38 -10.11
CA ARG A 113 25.69 4.02 -11.33
C ARG A 113 24.77 3.90 -12.55
N GLN A 114 23.62 3.25 -12.39
CA GLN A 114 22.62 3.16 -13.46
C GLN A 114 22.02 4.52 -13.81
N LEU A 115 21.95 5.45 -12.84
CA LEU A 115 21.45 6.81 -13.05
C LEU A 115 22.49 7.79 -13.58
N ARG A 116 23.73 7.34 -13.85
CA ARG A 116 24.89 8.12 -14.33
C ARG A 116 25.51 9.03 -13.27
N LEU A 117 26.02 8.41 -12.21
CA LEU A 117 26.81 9.06 -11.19
C LEU A 117 28.04 9.77 -11.78
N PRO A 118 28.43 10.98 -11.29
CA PRO A 118 29.71 11.61 -11.62
C PRO A 118 30.90 10.71 -11.27
N ALA A 119 32.02 10.88 -11.99
CA ALA A 119 33.22 10.06 -11.82
C ALA A 119 33.83 10.19 -10.42
N ASP A 120 33.88 11.42 -9.89
CA ASP A 120 34.34 11.73 -8.54
C ASP A 120 33.20 12.36 -7.75
N THR A 121 32.78 11.70 -6.67
CA THR A 121 31.67 12.17 -5.85
C THR A 121 31.67 11.49 -4.48
N ALA A 122 31.06 12.13 -3.50
CA ALA A 122 30.85 11.56 -2.18
C ALA A 122 29.49 11.95 -1.62
N TRP A 123 28.84 11.02 -0.91
CA TRP A 123 27.60 11.29 -0.21
C TRP A 123 27.44 10.41 1.02
N THR A 124 26.53 10.83 1.89
CA THR A 124 26.09 10.07 3.06
C THR A 124 24.58 9.90 2.97
N SER A 125 24.06 8.72 3.31
CA SER A 125 22.64 8.45 3.31
C SER A 125 22.24 7.70 4.58
N ALA A 126 21.06 8.04 5.10
CA ALA A 126 20.44 7.42 6.26
C ALA A 126 18.94 7.30 6.02
N PRO A 127 18.26 6.28 6.58
CA PRO A 127 16.83 6.17 6.45
C PRO A 127 16.10 7.26 7.25
N SER A 128 15.02 7.80 6.68
CA SER A 128 14.12 8.75 7.37
C SER A 128 13.40 8.10 8.55
N TYR A 129 13.07 6.80 8.44
CA TYR A 129 12.33 6.07 9.47
C TYR A 129 13.07 4.81 9.91
N GLY A 130 13.03 4.53 11.24
CA GLY A 130 13.68 3.36 11.81
C GLY A 130 12.99 2.03 11.47
N LEU A 131 11.68 2.03 11.27
CA LEU A 131 10.90 0.86 10.88
C LEU A 131 10.21 1.13 9.53
N ARG A 132 10.54 0.31 8.54
CA ARG A 132 10.04 0.39 7.15
C ARG A 132 9.52 -0.98 6.77
N MET A 133 8.22 -1.17 6.94
CA MET A 133 7.57 -2.47 7.02
C MET A 133 6.67 -2.74 5.81
N LEU A 134 6.67 -3.97 5.32
CA LEU A 134 5.61 -4.50 4.46
C LEU A 134 4.67 -5.40 5.26
N ASN A 135 3.38 -5.19 5.11
CA ASN A 135 2.34 -6.00 5.73
C ASN A 135 1.68 -6.87 4.66
N HIS A 136 1.94 -8.17 4.66
CA HIS A 136 1.21 -9.13 3.84
C HIS A 136 -0.13 -9.45 4.48
N TRP A 137 -1.17 -9.54 3.66
CA TRP A 137 -2.49 -10.00 4.09
C TRP A 137 -2.72 -11.43 3.60
N ASP A 138 -1.69 -12.27 3.75
CA ASP A 138 -1.63 -13.64 3.29
C ASP A 138 -2.24 -14.60 4.33
N ASN A 139 -3.03 -15.56 3.86
CA ASN A 139 -3.66 -16.57 4.69
C ASN A 139 -2.87 -17.91 4.63
N LEU A 140 -3.07 -18.77 5.64
CA LEU A 140 -2.42 -20.07 5.71
C LEU A 140 -2.83 -21.05 4.58
N ASP A 141 -3.98 -20.83 3.97
CA ASP A 141 -4.47 -21.60 2.81
C ASP A 141 -3.87 -21.11 1.47
N GLY A 142 -3.02 -20.07 1.51
CA GLY A 142 -2.36 -19.50 0.35
C GLY A 142 -3.21 -18.46 -0.40
N THR A 143 -4.38 -18.08 0.10
CA THR A 143 -5.11 -16.91 -0.40
C THR A 143 -4.50 -15.63 0.14
N ILE A 144 -4.77 -14.50 -0.53
CA ILE A 144 -4.38 -13.16 -0.06
C ILE A 144 -5.66 -12.33 0.01
N GLU A 145 -5.95 -11.77 1.18
CA GLU A 145 -7.03 -10.79 1.30
C GLU A 145 -6.61 -9.50 0.61
N ARG A 146 -7.42 -9.01 -0.32
CA ARG A 146 -7.11 -7.79 -1.10
C ARG A 146 -5.78 -7.88 -1.86
N GLY A 147 -5.34 -9.08 -2.24
CA GLY A 147 -4.16 -9.32 -3.07
C GLY A 147 -4.54 -9.50 -4.52
N TYR A 148 -3.87 -8.80 -5.44
CA TYR A 148 -4.18 -8.77 -6.87
C TYR A 148 -3.00 -9.23 -7.72
N ALA A 149 -2.14 -10.08 -7.14
CA ALA A 149 -0.90 -10.57 -7.73
C ALA A 149 -0.79 -12.11 -7.68
N GLY A 150 -1.92 -12.80 -7.76
CA GLY A 150 -1.98 -14.26 -7.65
C GLY A 150 -2.15 -14.72 -6.20
N ARG A 151 -1.62 -15.90 -5.89
CA ARG A 151 -1.65 -16.47 -4.54
C ARG A 151 -0.47 -16.00 -3.69
N SER A 152 -0.50 -16.34 -2.41
CA SER A 152 0.55 -16.03 -1.45
C SER A 152 1.95 -16.41 -1.99
N LEU A 153 2.90 -15.50 -1.80
CA LEU A 153 4.31 -15.80 -2.01
C LEU A 153 4.76 -16.96 -1.10
N TRP A 154 4.20 -17.07 0.11
CA TRP A 154 4.55 -18.06 1.11
C TRP A 154 3.83 -19.37 0.85
N GLN A 155 4.55 -20.39 0.38
CA GLN A 155 3.99 -21.72 0.13
C GLN A 155 3.97 -22.52 1.44
N TRP A 156 2.98 -22.25 2.28
CA TRP A 156 2.86 -22.78 3.63
C TRP A 156 2.87 -24.30 3.69
N SER A 157 2.36 -25.00 2.66
CA SER A 157 2.40 -26.48 2.58
C SER A 157 3.80 -27.04 2.44
N ASP A 158 4.69 -26.35 1.74
CA ASP A 158 6.05 -26.80 1.43
C ASP A 158 7.02 -26.53 2.60
N LEU A 159 6.71 -25.54 3.43
CA LEU A 159 7.54 -25.10 4.53
C LEU A 159 7.44 -26.04 5.74
N PRO A 160 8.54 -26.21 6.50
CA PRO A 160 9.88 -25.66 6.32
C PRO A 160 10.77 -26.49 5.40
N GLY A 161 10.26 -27.60 4.83
CA GLY A 161 11.07 -28.60 4.09
C GLY A 161 11.62 -28.11 2.76
N LYS A 162 10.91 -27.17 2.09
CA LYS A 162 11.32 -26.62 0.78
C LYS A 162 11.16 -25.10 0.78
N LEU A 163 12.25 -24.40 0.49
CA LEU A 163 12.27 -22.94 0.34
C LEU A 163 12.26 -22.58 -1.14
N SER A 164 11.33 -21.70 -1.52
CA SER A 164 11.30 -21.14 -2.87
C SER A 164 12.44 -20.14 -3.06
N VAL A 165 13.08 -20.17 -4.21
CA VAL A 165 14.09 -19.16 -4.61
C VAL A 165 13.51 -17.73 -4.60
N ARG A 166 12.19 -17.59 -4.78
CA ARG A 166 11.50 -16.30 -4.74
C ARG A 166 11.59 -15.63 -3.37
N TYR A 167 11.79 -16.38 -2.27
CA TYR A 167 11.96 -15.76 -0.95
C TYR A 167 13.25 -14.95 -0.86
N GLU A 168 14.35 -15.49 -1.42
CA GLU A 168 15.61 -14.75 -1.50
C GLU A 168 15.53 -13.56 -2.47
N GLN A 169 14.87 -13.73 -3.62
CA GLN A 169 14.63 -12.65 -4.58
C GLN A 169 13.79 -11.53 -3.96
N TYR A 170 12.78 -11.88 -3.18
CA TYR A 170 11.96 -10.94 -2.41
C TYR A 170 12.78 -10.18 -1.36
N ALA A 171 13.59 -10.88 -0.58
CA ALA A 171 14.47 -10.28 0.42
C ALA A 171 15.48 -9.32 -0.22
N ARG A 172 16.08 -9.71 -1.35
CA ARG A 172 16.99 -8.91 -2.16
C ARG A 172 16.32 -7.63 -2.68
N ALA A 173 15.11 -7.75 -3.23
CA ALA A 173 14.33 -6.60 -3.72
C ALA A 173 14.03 -5.61 -2.59
N ASN A 174 13.53 -6.10 -1.46
CA ASN A 174 13.25 -5.27 -0.29
C ASN A 174 14.48 -4.55 0.26
N ALA A 175 15.59 -5.26 0.43
CA ALA A 175 16.84 -4.65 0.89
C ALA A 175 17.33 -3.55 -0.07
N SER A 176 17.13 -3.71 -1.39
CA SER A 176 17.56 -2.74 -2.39
C SER A 176 16.83 -1.38 -2.33
N ILE A 177 15.66 -1.35 -1.69
CA ILE A 177 14.86 -0.14 -1.46
C ILE A 177 14.75 0.23 0.02
N GLY A 178 15.53 -0.44 0.89
CA GLY A 178 15.65 -0.10 2.30
C GLY A 178 14.54 -0.62 3.21
N ILE A 179 13.70 -1.56 2.78
CA ILE A 179 12.72 -2.25 3.65
C ILE A 179 13.49 -3.14 4.64
N ASN A 180 13.14 -3.03 5.94
CA ASN A 180 13.81 -3.75 7.03
C ASN A 180 12.87 -4.60 7.90
N ALA A 181 11.59 -4.69 7.55
CA ALA A 181 10.60 -5.48 8.28
C ALA A 181 9.51 -6.03 7.36
N VAL A 182 9.00 -7.22 7.67
CA VAL A 182 7.93 -7.89 6.94
C VAL A 182 6.99 -8.59 7.91
N VAL A 183 5.69 -8.30 7.85
CA VAL A 183 4.64 -9.10 8.47
C VAL A 183 4.21 -10.16 7.47
N LEU A 184 4.26 -11.44 7.85
CA LEU A 184 4.08 -12.54 6.89
C LEU A 184 2.63 -12.92 6.62
N ASN A 185 1.69 -12.52 7.49
CA ASN A 185 0.32 -13.01 7.44
C ASN A 185 -0.70 -11.89 7.63
N ASN A 186 -1.93 -12.24 7.26
CA ASN A 186 -3.07 -11.34 7.27
C ASN A 186 -3.31 -10.70 8.65
N VAL A 187 -3.69 -9.43 8.65
CA VAL A 187 -4.13 -8.71 9.85
C VAL A 187 -5.37 -9.33 10.49
N ASN A 188 -6.21 -10.02 9.71
CA ASN A 188 -7.28 -10.92 10.17
C ASN A 188 -6.69 -12.28 10.57
N ALA A 189 -5.75 -12.27 11.50
CA ALA A 189 -4.88 -13.38 11.80
C ALA A 189 -5.62 -14.60 12.37
N ALA A 190 -5.33 -15.77 11.81
CA ALA A 190 -5.74 -17.05 12.39
C ALA A 190 -4.90 -17.34 13.65
N PRO A 191 -5.52 -17.74 14.79
CA PRO A 191 -4.78 -18.11 15.99
C PRO A 191 -3.71 -19.18 15.77
N GLU A 192 -3.93 -20.10 14.83
CA GLU A 192 -3.05 -21.21 14.44
C GLU A 192 -1.69 -20.75 13.92
N MET A 193 -1.56 -19.49 13.48
CA MET A 193 -0.28 -18.89 13.11
C MET A 193 0.75 -18.98 14.25
N LEU A 194 0.29 -18.98 15.51
CA LEU A 194 1.14 -19.13 16.69
C LEU A 194 1.35 -20.59 17.13
N ALA A 195 0.86 -21.59 16.40
CA ALA A 195 1.15 -22.99 16.66
C ALA A 195 2.62 -23.30 16.33
N ASP A 196 3.24 -24.22 17.08
CA ASP A 196 4.66 -24.56 16.93
C ASP A 196 5.00 -25.05 15.52
N THR A 197 4.06 -25.70 14.83
CA THR A 197 4.21 -26.12 13.43
C THR A 197 4.33 -24.95 12.49
N CYS A 198 3.53 -23.90 12.66
CA CYS A 198 3.58 -22.68 11.87
C CYS A 198 4.82 -21.84 12.24
N LEU A 199 5.17 -21.74 13.51
CA LEU A 199 6.36 -21.01 13.95
C LEU A 199 7.65 -21.57 13.37
N ARG A 200 7.78 -22.90 13.18
CA ARG A 200 8.93 -23.49 12.46
C ARG A 200 8.97 -23.09 10.99
N LYS A 201 7.81 -22.92 10.33
CA LYS A 201 7.74 -22.41 8.95
C LYS A 201 8.16 -20.95 8.87
N VAL A 202 7.70 -20.14 9.83
CA VAL A 202 8.10 -18.73 9.98
C VAL A 202 9.60 -18.60 10.21
N ALA A 203 10.20 -19.46 11.04
CA ALA A 203 11.64 -19.48 11.29
C ALA A 203 12.45 -19.72 10.00
N ALA A 204 12.00 -20.66 9.16
CA ALA A 204 12.66 -20.93 7.89
C ALA A 204 12.62 -19.72 6.93
N ILE A 205 11.52 -18.96 6.90
CA ILE A 205 11.45 -17.70 6.15
C ILE A 205 12.36 -16.63 6.79
N ALA A 206 12.37 -16.52 8.12
CA ALA A 206 13.20 -15.54 8.84
C ALA A 206 14.70 -15.78 8.57
N ASP A 207 15.13 -17.01 8.45
CA ASP A 207 16.52 -17.35 8.11
C ASP A 207 16.93 -16.87 6.71
N VAL A 208 15.99 -16.83 5.75
CA VAL A 208 16.23 -16.24 4.42
C VAL A 208 16.25 -14.71 4.48
N MET A 209 15.41 -14.09 5.31
CA MET A 209 15.29 -12.63 5.41
C MET A 209 16.46 -11.97 6.16
N ARG A 210 16.95 -12.63 7.20
CA ARG A 210 17.97 -12.11 8.11
C ARG A 210 19.25 -11.60 7.44
N PRO A 211 19.87 -12.33 6.48
CA PRO A 211 21.06 -11.86 5.78
C PRO A 211 20.86 -10.55 5.00
N TYR A 212 19.61 -10.23 4.67
CA TYR A 212 19.21 -9.01 3.99
C TYR A 212 18.81 -7.86 4.93
N GLY A 213 18.99 -8.05 6.26
CA GLY A 213 18.65 -7.06 7.28
C GLY A 213 17.16 -6.91 7.54
N ILE A 214 16.34 -7.88 7.12
CA ILE A 214 14.87 -7.83 7.22
C ILE A 214 14.42 -8.68 8.40
N ARG A 215 13.72 -8.07 9.35
CA ARG A 215 13.10 -8.76 10.48
C ARG A 215 11.69 -9.23 10.14
N VAL A 216 11.36 -10.43 10.59
CA VAL A 216 10.02 -11.00 10.42
C VAL A 216 9.14 -10.60 11.61
N PHE A 217 7.92 -10.19 11.31
CA PHE A 217 6.82 -9.93 12.23
C PHE A 217 5.66 -10.88 11.93
N LEU A 218 4.76 -11.06 12.89
CA LEU A 218 3.50 -11.76 12.68
C LEU A 218 2.32 -10.88 13.09
N ALA A 219 1.26 -10.89 12.28
CA ALA A 219 -0.04 -10.48 12.75
C ALA A 219 -0.62 -11.55 13.68
N ILE A 220 -1.22 -11.11 14.79
CA ILE A 220 -1.75 -12.05 15.80
C ILE A 220 -3.24 -11.81 16.04
N ASN A 221 -3.95 -12.90 16.34
CA ASN A 221 -5.30 -12.83 16.84
C ASN A 221 -5.28 -12.57 18.36
N PHE A 222 -5.97 -11.53 18.81
CA PHE A 222 -5.96 -11.12 20.20
C PHE A 222 -6.52 -12.21 21.13
N SER A 223 -7.45 -13.04 20.65
CA SER A 223 -8.04 -14.15 21.41
C SER A 223 -7.19 -15.42 21.44
N SER A 224 -5.98 -15.44 20.88
CA SER A 224 -5.12 -16.64 20.85
C SER A 224 -4.95 -17.34 22.22
N PRO A 225 -4.86 -16.65 23.39
CA PRO A 225 -4.81 -17.32 24.69
C PRO A 225 -6.02 -18.23 24.96
N ALA A 226 -7.21 -17.81 24.57
CA ALA A 226 -8.42 -18.62 24.71
C ALA A 226 -8.52 -19.65 23.56
N ALA A 227 -8.26 -19.26 22.32
CA ALA A 227 -8.47 -20.08 21.14
C ALA A 227 -7.52 -21.30 21.06
N ILE A 228 -6.24 -21.09 21.36
CA ILE A 228 -5.21 -22.15 21.28
C ILE A 228 -4.42 -22.35 22.57
N GLY A 229 -4.59 -21.47 23.56
CA GLY A 229 -3.88 -21.52 24.83
C GLY A 229 -4.63 -22.27 25.95
N GLY A 230 -5.89 -22.64 25.72
CA GLY A 230 -6.74 -23.33 26.70
C GLY A 230 -7.13 -22.46 27.90
N LEU A 231 -7.03 -21.13 27.78
CA LEU A 231 -7.45 -20.21 28.86
C LEU A 231 -8.94 -19.84 28.71
N PRO A 232 -9.64 -19.58 29.82
CA PRO A 232 -11.06 -19.22 29.76
C PRO A 232 -11.32 -17.79 29.28
N THR A 233 -10.28 -16.98 29.14
CA THR A 233 -10.36 -15.57 28.79
C THR A 233 -9.14 -15.11 27.99
N SER A 234 -9.26 -13.97 27.31
CA SER A 234 -8.16 -13.21 26.71
C SER A 234 -8.08 -11.78 27.27
N ASP A 235 -8.69 -11.52 28.46
CA ASP A 235 -8.60 -10.21 29.13
C ASP A 235 -7.12 -9.82 29.33
N PRO A 236 -6.66 -8.66 28.80
CA PRO A 236 -5.27 -8.25 28.88
C PRO A 236 -4.78 -7.96 30.32
N LEU A 237 -5.68 -7.82 31.27
CA LEU A 237 -5.34 -7.63 32.68
C LEU A 237 -5.32 -8.95 33.45
N ASP A 238 -5.72 -10.07 32.85
CA ASP A 238 -5.61 -11.38 33.49
C ASP A 238 -4.15 -11.84 33.58
N ALA A 239 -3.71 -12.25 34.75
CA ALA A 239 -2.34 -12.69 34.97
C ALA A 239 -1.98 -13.99 34.23
N GLY A 240 -2.95 -14.88 33.98
CA GLY A 240 -2.78 -16.11 33.17
C GLY A 240 -2.53 -15.76 31.71
N VAL A 241 -3.31 -14.84 31.16
CA VAL A 241 -3.16 -14.31 29.79
C VAL A 241 -1.79 -13.64 29.62
N ALA A 242 -1.39 -12.78 30.54
CA ALA A 242 -0.07 -12.13 30.52
C ALA A 242 1.08 -13.14 30.58
N ARG A 243 0.96 -14.18 31.41
CA ARG A 243 1.96 -15.28 31.45
C ARG A 243 1.99 -16.12 30.17
N TRP A 244 0.83 -16.36 29.55
CA TRP A 244 0.74 -17.09 28.28
C TRP A 244 1.49 -16.35 27.17
N TRP A 245 1.22 -15.05 27.00
CA TRP A 245 1.90 -14.23 26.00
C TRP A 245 3.41 -14.14 26.22
N ARG A 246 3.85 -14.02 27.49
CA ARG A 246 5.29 -14.04 27.79
C ARG A 246 5.94 -15.36 27.36
N ARG A 247 5.36 -16.51 27.75
CA ARG A 247 5.89 -17.83 27.33
C ARG A 247 5.87 -17.99 25.81
N LYS A 248 4.82 -17.50 25.14
CA LYS A 248 4.73 -17.56 23.69
C LYS A 248 5.80 -16.70 23.03
N ALA A 249 6.04 -15.48 23.51
CA ALA A 249 7.14 -14.63 23.06
C ALA A 249 8.50 -15.30 23.26
N ASP A 250 8.78 -15.83 24.46
CA ASP A 250 10.04 -16.56 24.73
C ASP A 250 10.25 -17.73 23.77
N ALA A 251 9.19 -18.49 23.48
CA ALA A 251 9.26 -19.61 22.51
C ALA A 251 9.53 -19.12 21.08
N ILE A 252 8.94 -18.02 20.66
CA ILE A 252 9.19 -17.43 19.31
C ILE A 252 10.65 -16.96 19.21
N TYR A 253 11.15 -16.23 20.21
CA TYR A 253 12.54 -15.73 20.18
C TYR A 253 13.58 -16.84 20.34
N ALA A 254 13.23 -17.96 20.95
CA ALA A 254 14.09 -19.17 20.94
C ALA A 254 14.25 -19.75 19.53
N LEU A 255 13.24 -19.63 18.65
CA LEU A 255 13.29 -20.08 17.26
C LEU A 255 13.85 -19.01 16.34
N ILE A 256 13.50 -17.74 16.55
CA ILE A 256 13.80 -16.59 15.69
C ILE A 256 14.40 -15.49 16.58
N PRO A 257 15.71 -15.49 16.84
CA PRO A 257 16.34 -14.58 17.79
C PRO A 257 16.21 -13.10 17.46
N ASP A 258 16.01 -12.78 16.19
CA ASP A 258 15.82 -11.43 15.65
C ASP A 258 14.35 -11.12 15.28
N PHE A 259 13.39 -11.90 15.78
CA PHE A 259 11.97 -11.65 15.56
C PHE A 259 11.60 -10.21 15.89
N GLY A 260 10.89 -9.53 14.96
CA GLY A 260 10.63 -8.10 15.09
C GLY A 260 9.52 -7.76 16.09
N GLY A 261 8.47 -8.58 16.15
CA GLY A 261 7.33 -8.34 17.02
C GLY A 261 5.98 -8.68 16.39
N PHE A 262 4.93 -8.09 16.94
CA PHE A 262 3.55 -8.37 16.55
C PHE A 262 2.88 -7.18 15.88
N LEU A 263 2.07 -7.48 14.84
CA LEU A 263 1.05 -6.58 14.31
C LEU A 263 -0.32 -6.99 14.86
N VAL A 264 -1.13 -6.03 15.28
CA VAL A 264 -2.44 -6.31 15.88
C VAL A 264 -3.53 -5.45 15.25
N LYS A 265 -4.59 -6.09 14.77
CA LYS A 265 -5.89 -5.52 14.48
C LYS A 265 -6.87 -6.07 15.52
N ALA A 266 -7.50 -5.22 16.30
CA ALA A 266 -8.35 -5.61 17.42
C ALA A 266 -9.65 -4.80 17.44
N ASN A 267 -10.74 -5.41 17.93
CA ASN A 267 -12.08 -4.82 18.05
C ASN A 267 -12.58 -4.21 16.73
N SER A 268 -12.36 -4.92 15.63
CA SER A 268 -12.74 -4.47 14.29
C SER A 268 -13.17 -5.65 13.44
N GLU A 269 -14.25 -5.50 12.66
CA GLU A 269 -14.78 -6.50 11.72
C GLU A 269 -14.95 -7.90 12.34
N GLY A 270 -15.46 -7.95 13.57
CA GLY A 270 -15.68 -9.20 14.30
C GLY A 270 -14.44 -9.83 14.92
N LEU A 271 -13.26 -9.20 14.78
CA LEU A 271 -12.06 -9.66 15.48
C LEU A 271 -12.14 -9.27 16.97
N PRO A 272 -11.75 -10.17 17.87
CA PRO A 272 -11.75 -9.89 19.29
C PRO A 272 -10.65 -8.89 19.68
N GLY A 273 -10.89 -8.17 20.76
CA GLY A 273 -9.94 -7.20 21.28
C GLY A 273 -10.16 -6.84 22.74
N PRO A 274 -9.39 -5.87 23.26
CA PRO A 274 -9.48 -5.46 24.67
C PRO A 274 -10.87 -4.95 25.08
N GLN A 275 -11.60 -4.31 24.15
CA GLN A 275 -12.92 -3.72 24.47
C GLN A 275 -13.98 -4.78 24.80
N ASP A 276 -13.84 -6.02 24.32
CA ASP A 276 -14.71 -7.15 24.68
C ASP A 276 -14.63 -7.48 26.18
N PHE A 277 -13.59 -7.02 26.84
CA PHE A 277 -13.34 -7.18 28.29
C PHE A 277 -13.48 -5.85 29.06
N GLY A 278 -14.01 -4.79 28.44
CA GLY A 278 -14.10 -3.46 29.04
C GLY A 278 -12.72 -2.79 29.25
N ARG A 279 -11.73 -3.14 28.44
CA ARG A 279 -10.36 -2.59 28.47
C ARG A 279 -10.12 -1.68 27.27
N THR A 280 -9.10 -0.83 27.39
CA THR A 280 -8.69 0.07 26.30
C THR A 280 -7.72 -0.61 25.34
N HIS A 281 -7.57 -0.04 24.13
CA HIS A 281 -6.52 -0.46 23.18
C HIS A 281 -5.12 -0.38 23.82
N ALA A 282 -4.86 0.62 24.65
CA ALA A 282 -3.58 0.73 25.35
C ALA A 282 -3.34 -0.42 26.34
N ASP A 283 -4.38 -0.89 27.06
CA ASP A 283 -4.25 -2.04 27.96
C ASP A 283 -3.83 -3.30 27.21
N GLY A 284 -4.47 -3.56 26.04
CA GLY A 284 -4.14 -4.69 25.18
C GLY A 284 -2.74 -4.60 24.59
N ALA A 285 -2.41 -3.46 24.01
CA ALA A 285 -1.10 -3.22 23.40
C ALA A 285 0.03 -3.32 24.43
N ASN A 286 -0.15 -2.74 25.62
CA ASN A 286 0.84 -2.74 26.69
C ASN A 286 1.06 -4.13 27.30
N MET A 287 0.04 -4.99 27.33
CA MET A 287 0.21 -6.38 27.75
C MET A 287 1.17 -7.10 26.80
N LEU A 288 0.97 -6.99 25.47
CA LEU A 288 1.85 -7.58 24.48
C LEU A 288 3.24 -6.93 24.48
N ALA A 289 3.30 -5.61 24.64
CA ALA A 289 4.55 -4.86 24.73
C ALA A 289 5.44 -5.34 25.88
N ARG A 290 4.85 -5.58 27.05
CA ARG A 290 5.56 -6.16 28.21
C ARG A 290 6.07 -7.59 27.95
N ALA A 291 5.33 -8.39 27.16
CA ALA A 291 5.79 -9.73 26.78
C ALA A 291 6.99 -9.69 25.85
N LEU A 292 7.05 -8.72 24.93
CA LEU A 292 8.11 -8.56 23.94
C LEU A 292 9.32 -7.76 24.45
N ALA A 293 9.16 -6.92 25.47
CA ALA A 293 10.20 -5.99 25.96
C ALA A 293 11.55 -6.68 26.31
N PRO A 294 11.59 -7.87 26.96
CA PRO A 294 12.87 -8.56 27.26
C PRO A 294 13.69 -8.86 25.99
N HIS A 295 13.03 -9.00 24.86
CA HIS A 295 13.62 -9.33 23.57
C HIS A 295 13.78 -8.12 22.64
N LYS A 296 13.42 -6.90 23.10
CA LYS A 296 13.40 -5.66 22.31
C LYS A 296 12.43 -5.71 21.11
N GLY A 297 11.39 -6.53 21.22
CA GLY A 297 10.34 -6.61 20.21
C GLY A 297 9.37 -5.45 20.26
N VAL A 298 8.71 -5.19 19.14
CA VAL A 298 7.79 -4.06 18.93
C VAL A 298 6.37 -4.58 18.75
N VAL A 299 5.40 -3.87 19.31
CA VAL A 299 3.98 -4.06 18.99
C VAL A 299 3.56 -2.96 18.03
N VAL A 300 3.09 -3.33 16.84
CA VAL A 300 2.46 -2.43 15.90
C VAL A 300 0.95 -2.59 16.07
N TRP A 301 0.28 -1.56 16.56
CA TRP A 301 -1.14 -1.59 16.87
C TRP A 301 -1.93 -0.75 15.88
N ARG A 302 -2.80 -1.38 15.07
CA ARG A 302 -3.57 -0.65 14.06
C ARG A 302 -4.68 0.19 14.70
N ALA A 303 -4.70 1.48 14.38
CA ALA A 303 -5.80 2.39 14.69
C ALA A 303 -6.92 2.22 13.65
N PHE A 304 -7.47 1.02 13.58
CA PHE A 304 -8.57 0.69 12.69
C PHE A 304 -9.80 0.34 13.51
N VAL A 305 -10.78 1.21 13.47
CA VAL A 305 -12.00 1.12 14.25
C VAL A 305 -13.17 0.82 13.34
N TYR A 306 -13.90 -0.23 13.66
CA TYR A 306 -15.10 -0.63 12.94
C TYR A 306 -16.30 -0.85 13.88
N SER A 307 -16.28 -0.22 15.05
CA SER A 307 -17.37 -0.21 16.01
C SER A 307 -17.92 1.21 16.07
N PRO A 308 -19.10 1.50 15.50
CA PRO A 308 -19.59 2.86 15.38
C PRO A 308 -20.00 3.39 16.76
N SER A 309 -19.15 4.22 17.34
CA SER A 309 -19.50 5.09 18.46
C SER A 309 -20.03 6.45 18.00
N ASP A 310 -19.88 6.77 16.70
CA ASP A 310 -20.32 8.01 16.07
C ASP A 310 -21.03 7.73 14.74
N ALA A 311 -21.95 8.61 14.36
CA ALA A 311 -22.66 8.53 13.10
C ALA A 311 -21.74 8.83 11.89
N ASP A 312 -20.60 9.49 12.08
CA ASP A 312 -19.59 9.74 11.05
C ASP A 312 -18.36 8.85 11.25
N ARG A 313 -18.17 7.89 10.36
CA ARG A 313 -17.04 6.97 10.37
C ARG A 313 -15.68 7.69 10.36
N ALA A 314 -15.59 8.85 9.71
CA ALA A 314 -14.34 9.62 9.65
C ALA A 314 -13.86 10.12 11.02
N LYS A 315 -14.71 10.10 12.05
CA LYS A 315 -14.36 10.53 13.41
C LYS A 315 -13.87 9.40 14.31
N GLN A 316 -14.19 8.17 14.00
CA GLN A 316 -14.06 7.03 14.94
C GLN A 316 -12.62 6.80 15.39
N ALA A 317 -11.64 6.77 14.48
CA ALA A 317 -10.25 6.52 14.86
C ALA A 317 -9.71 7.60 15.81
N CYS A 318 -10.02 8.87 15.57
CA CYS A 318 -9.64 9.95 16.47
C CYS A 318 -10.30 9.85 17.84
N GLN A 319 -11.59 9.56 17.88
CA GLN A 319 -12.32 9.44 19.14
C GLN A 319 -11.80 8.32 20.03
N GLU A 320 -11.36 7.21 19.45
CA GLU A 320 -10.85 6.08 20.22
C GLU A 320 -9.37 6.19 20.58
N PHE A 321 -8.53 6.71 19.69
CA PHE A 321 -7.09 6.68 19.90
C PHE A 321 -6.50 7.95 20.48
N LEU A 322 -7.04 9.13 20.17
CA LEU A 322 -6.50 10.38 20.70
C LEU A 322 -6.55 10.48 22.26
N PRO A 323 -7.61 10.01 22.95
CA PRO A 323 -7.62 9.97 24.42
C PRO A 323 -6.58 9.02 25.03
N LEU A 324 -5.99 8.15 24.23
CA LEU A 324 -4.97 7.18 24.66
C LEU A 324 -3.53 7.66 24.37
N ASP A 325 -3.35 8.86 23.81
CA ASP A 325 -2.03 9.40 23.55
C ASP A 325 -1.19 9.48 24.84
N GLY A 326 0.04 8.98 24.79
CA GLY A 326 0.92 8.86 25.95
C GLY A 326 0.59 7.72 26.92
N ARG A 327 -0.43 6.88 26.62
CA ARG A 327 -0.76 5.70 27.46
C ARG A 327 -0.17 4.40 26.92
N PHE A 328 0.34 4.40 25.70
CA PHE A 328 1.03 3.26 25.09
C PHE A 328 2.47 3.18 25.61
N ALA A 329 2.98 1.95 25.76
CA ALA A 329 4.37 1.71 26.15
C ALA A 329 5.34 2.13 25.02
N ASP A 330 6.61 2.40 25.36
CA ASP A 330 7.63 2.91 24.43
C ASP A 330 7.90 1.98 23.24
N ASN A 331 7.66 0.67 23.36
CA ASN A 331 7.79 -0.30 22.30
C ASN A 331 6.47 -0.60 21.57
N VAL A 332 5.48 0.27 21.66
CA VAL A 332 4.25 0.25 20.87
C VAL A 332 4.32 1.36 19.81
N VAL A 333 3.96 1.01 18.59
CA VAL A 333 3.77 1.95 17.47
C VAL A 333 2.32 1.86 17.03
N VAL A 334 1.58 2.96 17.05
CA VAL A 334 0.21 3.02 16.55
C VAL A 334 0.24 3.22 15.04
N GLN A 335 -0.29 2.25 14.29
CA GLN A 335 -0.32 2.26 12.82
C GLN A 335 -1.63 2.88 12.33
N VAL A 336 -1.53 4.00 11.62
CA VAL A 336 -2.64 4.86 11.21
C VAL A 336 -2.70 4.90 9.69
N LYS A 337 -3.86 4.63 9.10
CA LYS A 337 -4.09 4.77 7.66
C LYS A 337 -3.85 6.20 7.19
N ASN A 338 -3.47 6.37 5.93
CA ASN A 338 -3.21 7.69 5.35
C ASN A 338 -4.41 8.64 5.41
N GLY A 339 -5.63 8.14 5.29
CA GLY A 339 -6.88 8.89 5.41
C GLY A 339 -7.72 8.45 6.61
N PRO A 340 -8.77 9.22 6.98
CA PRO A 340 -9.58 8.95 8.17
C PRO A 340 -10.59 7.81 8.01
N VAL A 341 -10.95 7.41 6.78
CA VAL A 341 -11.93 6.33 6.53
C VAL A 341 -11.25 5.04 6.11
N ASP A 342 -10.59 5.04 4.96
CA ASP A 342 -9.90 3.88 4.40
C ASP A 342 -8.86 4.32 3.36
N PHE A 343 -8.36 3.43 2.50
CA PHE A 343 -7.42 3.75 1.43
C PHE A 343 -8.15 4.20 0.15
N GLN A 344 -9.06 5.15 0.28
CA GLN A 344 -9.86 5.66 -0.84
C GLN A 344 -8.95 6.30 -1.92
N PRO A 345 -9.41 6.48 -3.17
CA PRO A 345 -8.63 7.13 -4.21
C PRO A 345 -8.06 8.48 -3.79
N ARG A 346 -8.83 9.26 -3.01
CA ARG A 346 -8.33 10.46 -2.32
C ARG A 346 -9.10 10.70 -1.03
N GLU A 347 -8.36 10.92 0.05
CA GLU A 347 -8.85 11.38 1.34
C GLU A 347 -7.98 12.53 1.84
N PRO A 348 -8.49 13.44 2.69
CA PRO A 348 -7.61 14.26 3.49
C PRO A 348 -6.74 13.37 4.38
N PHE A 349 -5.57 13.83 4.80
CA PHE A 349 -4.74 13.03 5.71
C PHE A 349 -5.47 12.74 7.04
N SER A 350 -5.14 11.61 7.66
CA SER A 350 -5.74 11.23 8.96
C SER A 350 -5.42 12.27 10.04
N PRO A 351 -6.43 12.81 10.74
CA PRO A 351 -6.21 13.84 11.77
C PRO A 351 -5.45 13.34 13.01
N LEU A 352 -5.19 12.02 13.13
CA LEU A 352 -4.29 11.48 14.15
C LEU A 352 -2.82 11.87 13.92
N PHE A 353 -2.42 12.14 12.66
CA PHE A 353 -1.06 12.63 12.37
C PHE A 353 -0.86 14.03 12.97
N GLY A 354 0.20 14.18 13.76
CA GLY A 354 0.50 15.38 14.50
C GLY A 354 -0.36 15.62 15.74
N ALA A 355 -1.51 14.93 15.88
CA ALA A 355 -2.35 15.00 17.08
C ALA A 355 -1.87 14.05 18.18
N MET A 356 -1.42 12.84 17.83
CA MET A 356 -0.77 11.92 18.78
C MET A 356 0.69 12.35 18.97
N ARG A 357 0.98 12.99 20.10
CA ARG A 357 2.27 13.67 20.34
C ARG A 357 3.19 12.89 21.28
N HIS A 358 2.65 11.95 22.04
CA HIS A 358 3.35 11.21 23.08
C HIS A 358 3.43 9.72 22.78
N THR A 359 2.89 9.30 21.65
CA THR A 359 2.88 7.90 21.19
C THR A 359 3.55 7.83 19.83
N ALA A 360 4.40 6.84 19.62
CA ALA A 360 4.99 6.58 18.31
C ALA A 360 3.91 6.20 17.29
N VAL A 361 3.91 6.86 16.12
CA VAL A 361 2.93 6.65 15.06
C VAL A 361 3.61 6.19 13.77
N ALA A 362 3.01 5.21 13.10
CA ALA A 362 3.36 4.80 11.75
C ALA A 362 2.28 5.22 10.75
N ALA A 363 2.67 5.71 9.57
CA ALA A 363 1.75 5.83 8.46
C ALA A 363 1.54 4.46 7.81
N GLU A 364 0.27 4.04 7.67
CA GLU A 364 -0.12 2.86 6.88
C GLU A 364 -0.55 3.31 5.49
N LEU A 365 0.19 2.86 4.47
CA LEU A 365 -0.11 3.09 3.07
C LEU A 365 -0.51 1.78 2.40
N GLN A 366 -1.42 1.81 1.44
CA GLN A 366 -1.82 0.61 0.72
C GLN A 366 -1.11 0.54 -0.63
N ILE A 367 -0.20 -0.43 -0.79
CA ILE A 367 0.48 -0.70 -2.06
C ILE A 367 -0.45 -1.54 -2.96
N THR A 368 -1.30 -2.37 -2.36
CA THR A 368 -2.42 -3.00 -3.06
C THR A 368 -3.37 -1.91 -3.55
N GLN A 369 -3.86 -2.05 -4.75
CA GLN A 369 -4.74 -1.05 -5.38
C GLN A 369 -6.21 -1.39 -5.14
N GLU A 370 -6.60 -1.72 -3.90
CA GLU A 370 -7.95 -2.15 -3.55
C GLU A 370 -9.02 -1.15 -4.00
N TYR A 371 -8.70 0.15 -3.86
CA TYR A 371 -9.62 1.25 -4.17
C TYR A 371 -9.27 1.97 -5.48
N THR A 372 -8.28 1.49 -6.22
CA THR A 372 -7.79 2.14 -7.45
C THR A 372 -7.75 1.21 -8.65
N GLY A 373 -8.69 0.24 -8.71
CA GLY A 373 -8.89 -0.65 -9.84
C GLY A 373 -8.04 -1.92 -9.80
N PHE A 374 -7.58 -2.33 -8.62
CA PHE A 374 -6.78 -3.53 -8.39
C PHE A 374 -5.50 -3.50 -9.24
N SER A 375 -4.93 -4.64 -9.59
CA SER A 375 -3.83 -4.70 -10.56
C SER A 375 -4.31 -4.62 -12.03
N ASN A 376 -5.62 -4.40 -12.26
CA ASN A 376 -6.18 -4.24 -13.61
C ASN A 376 -5.96 -2.82 -14.15
N HIS A 377 -5.94 -1.81 -13.28
CA HIS A 377 -5.70 -0.43 -13.68
C HIS A 377 -4.25 -0.02 -13.40
N ILE A 378 -3.75 0.87 -14.24
CA ILE A 378 -2.46 1.50 -14.04
C ILE A 378 -2.67 2.72 -13.15
N CYS A 379 -2.14 2.66 -11.93
CA CYS A 379 -2.20 3.74 -10.95
C CYS A 379 -0.89 3.80 -10.17
N PHE A 380 -0.10 4.85 -10.39
CA PHE A 380 1.11 5.12 -9.63
C PHE A 380 0.76 5.90 -8.38
N LEU A 381 0.91 5.27 -7.22
CA LEU A 381 0.40 5.79 -5.93
C LEU A 381 1.33 6.81 -5.25
N ALA A 382 2.57 6.95 -5.73
CA ALA A 382 3.52 7.88 -5.13
C ALA A 382 3.03 9.33 -5.07
N PRO A 383 2.30 9.89 -6.05
CA PRO A 383 1.72 11.23 -5.93
C PRO A 383 0.78 11.38 -4.74
N MET A 384 -0.13 10.42 -4.51
CA MET A 384 -1.03 10.39 -3.37
C MET A 384 -0.27 10.33 -2.04
N TRP A 385 0.70 9.43 -1.94
CA TRP A 385 1.49 9.28 -0.71
C TRP A 385 2.34 10.51 -0.42
N HIS A 386 2.90 11.12 -1.46
CA HIS A 386 3.66 12.38 -1.32
C HIS A 386 2.77 13.53 -0.85
N GLU A 387 1.56 13.65 -1.41
CA GLU A 387 0.57 14.63 -0.97
C GLU A 387 0.28 14.50 0.54
N VAL A 388 0.06 13.27 1.02
CA VAL A 388 -0.19 13.02 2.44
C VAL A 388 1.05 13.30 3.29
N LEU A 389 2.23 12.79 2.90
CA LEU A 389 3.45 12.93 3.71
C LEU A 389 3.92 14.38 3.82
N THR A 390 3.70 15.19 2.79
CA THR A 390 4.07 16.62 2.76
C THR A 390 3.00 17.56 3.31
N ALA A 391 1.80 17.06 3.60
CA ALA A 391 0.74 17.87 4.18
C ALA A 391 1.17 18.44 5.53
N ASP A 392 1.00 19.77 5.71
CA ASP A 392 1.23 20.43 7.00
C ASP A 392 0.09 20.07 7.96
N THR A 393 0.43 19.46 9.08
CA THR A 393 -0.52 19.12 10.14
C THR A 393 -0.89 20.33 11.00
N HIS A 394 -0.10 21.42 10.91
CA HIS A 394 -0.15 22.60 11.80
C HIS A 394 -0.09 22.22 13.29
N ARG A 395 0.55 21.09 13.62
CA ARG A 395 0.68 20.58 15.00
C ARG A 395 2.09 20.01 15.21
N PRO A 396 2.81 20.46 16.26
CA PRO A 396 2.43 21.46 17.27
C PRO A 396 2.49 22.91 16.78
N HIS A 397 3.04 23.16 15.60
CA HIS A 397 3.18 24.46 14.94
C HIS A 397 3.11 24.34 13.42
N ASP A 398 3.01 25.43 12.70
CA ASP A 398 3.04 25.48 11.24
C ASP A 398 4.36 24.91 10.70
N GLY A 399 4.30 24.23 9.56
CA GLY A 399 5.44 23.55 8.93
C GLY A 399 5.71 22.13 9.44
N CYS A 400 4.94 21.63 10.42
CA CYS A 400 5.03 20.24 10.86
C CYS A 400 4.26 19.31 9.92
N THR A 401 4.95 18.68 9.01
CA THR A 401 4.34 17.76 8.04
C THR A 401 3.98 16.41 8.65
N VAL A 402 3.09 15.65 7.98
CA VAL A 402 2.83 14.25 8.35
C VAL A 402 4.13 13.45 8.40
N ALA A 403 5.02 13.65 7.42
CA ALA A 403 6.33 12.97 7.39
C ALA A 403 7.18 13.25 8.65
N SER A 404 7.08 14.45 9.23
CA SER A 404 7.79 14.80 10.47
C SER A 404 7.09 14.30 11.74
N ALA A 405 5.80 13.98 11.66
CA ALA A 405 4.99 13.53 12.79
C ALA A 405 5.02 12.02 12.99
N ILE A 406 5.54 11.24 12.05
CA ILE A 406 5.58 9.78 12.11
C ILE A 406 7.00 9.26 12.39
N THR A 407 7.08 8.06 12.98
CA THR A 407 8.35 7.40 13.32
C THR A 407 8.61 6.14 12.48
N ALA A 408 7.60 5.68 11.77
CA ALA A 408 7.65 4.45 10.98
C ALA A 408 6.71 4.54 9.76
N MET A 409 6.94 3.68 8.77
CA MET A 409 6.04 3.47 7.63
C MET A 409 5.72 1.99 7.47
N ALA A 410 4.45 1.69 7.23
CA ALA A 410 3.94 0.36 6.93
C ALA A 410 3.18 0.38 5.60
N GLY A 411 3.46 -0.59 4.72
CA GLY A 411 2.82 -0.73 3.42
C GLY A 411 2.08 -2.04 3.30
N VAL A 412 0.79 -2.02 2.93
CA VAL A 412 0.06 -3.25 2.60
C VAL A 412 0.58 -3.77 1.28
N ALA A 413 1.23 -4.93 1.29
CA ALA A 413 1.98 -5.47 0.17
C ALA A 413 1.08 -6.00 -0.95
N ASN A 414 1.36 -5.59 -2.21
CA ASN A 414 0.79 -6.22 -3.40
C ASN A 414 1.83 -7.13 -4.05
N VAL A 415 2.19 -8.20 -3.37
CA VAL A 415 3.20 -9.17 -3.82
C VAL A 415 2.63 -10.58 -3.67
N GLY A 416 2.62 -11.32 -4.76
CA GLY A 416 2.13 -12.69 -4.80
C GLY A 416 2.99 -13.59 -5.70
N ASP A 417 2.42 -14.74 -6.09
CA ASP A 417 3.11 -15.71 -6.93
C ASP A 417 2.99 -15.44 -8.44
N SER A 418 2.35 -14.33 -8.84
CA SER A 418 2.30 -13.92 -10.26
C SER A 418 3.72 -13.76 -10.84
N PRO A 419 3.92 -14.01 -12.14
CA PRO A 419 5.24 -13.89 -12.77
C PRO A 419 5.89 -12.53 -12.57
N ASP A 420 5.12 -11.47 -12.67
CA ASP A 420 5.54 -10.07 -12.51
C ASP A 420 5.46 -9.55 -11.06
N TRP A 421 5.20 -10.40 -10.07
CA TRP A 421 5.12 -10.13 -8.63
C TRP A 421 3.92 -9.31 -8.15
N CYS A 422 3.42 -8.39 -8.97
CA CYS A 422 2.45 -7.38 -8.54
C CYS A 422 1.16 -7.36 -9.39
N GLY A 423 0.99 -8.36 -10.28
CA GLY A 423 -0.16 -8.49 -11.18
C GLY A 423 0.01 -7.72 -12.51
N ASN A 424 0.90 -6.76 -12.55
CA ASN A 424 1.45 -6.15 -13.78
C ASN A 424 2.79 -5.46 -13.50
N THR A 425 3.60 -5.26 -14.54
CA THR A 425 4.94 -4.70 -14.40
C THR A 425 4.94 -3.28 -13.81
N LEU A 426 3.98 -2.41 -14.19
CA LEU A 426 3.93 -1.05 -13.67
C LEU A 426 3.50 -0.98 -12.19
N ALA A 427 2.76 -1.97 -11.69
CA ALA A 427 2.41 -2.05 -10.27
C ALA A 427 3.64 -2.26 -9.36
N GLN A 428 4.75 -2.84 -9.91
CA GLN A 428 6.03 -2.92 -9.19
C GLN A 428 6.56 -1.53 -8.79
N ALA A 429 6.24 -0.48 -9.57
CA ALA A 429 6.65 0.88 -9.25
C ALA A 429 6.08 1.38 -7.91
N ASN A 430 4.91 0.90 -7.49
CA ASN A 430 4.33 1.25 -6.19
C ASN A 430 5.09 0.62 -5.03
N TRP A 431 5.52 -0.65 -5.16
CA TRP A 431 6.39 -1.29 -4.19
C TRP A 431 7.74 -0.57 -4.08
N TYR A 432 8.37 -0.26 -5.24
CA TYR A 432 9.60 0.53 -5.30
C TYR A 432 9.45 1.89 -4.62
N ALA A 433 8.39 2.63 -4.97
CA ALA A 433 8.13 3.96 -4.45
C ALA A 433 7.93 3.97 -2.93
N PHE A 434 7.19 2.99 -2.39
CA PHE A 434 7.01 2.85 -0.95
C PHE A 434 8.36 2.73 -0.21
N GLY A 435 9.24 1.83 -0.66
CA GLY A 435 10.55 1.65 -0.04
C GLY A 435 11.43 2.91 -0.16
N ARG A 436 11.41 3.56 -1.33
CA ARG A 436 12.18 4.78 -1.55
C ARG A 436 11.71 5.95 -0.69
N MET A 437 10.40 6.17 -0.56
CA MET A 437 9.83 7.20 0.33
C MET A 437 10.05 6.87 1.81
N ALA A 438 10.03 5.60 2.18
CA ALA A 438 10.31 5.19 3.56
C ALA A 438 11.79 5.35 3.92
N TRP A 439 12.70 5.24 2.94
CA TRP A 439 14.13 5.53 3.13
C TRP A 439 14.42 7.03 3.13
N ASP A 440 13.88 7.76 2.16
CA ASP A 440 14.10 9.20 1.97
C ASP A 440 12.78 9.89 1.63
N ASN A 441 12.15 10.49 2.64
CA ASN A 441 10.85 11.14 2.52
C ASN A 441 10.90 12.52 1.81
N ALA A 442 12.08 12.98 1.43
CA ALA A 442 12.26 14.18 0.60
C ALA A 442 12.17 13.88 -0.90
N LEU A 443 12.19 12.60 -1.30
CA LEU A 443 12.08 12.23 -2.71
C LEU A 443 10.71 12.57 -3.29
N THR A 444 10.72 13.20 -4.45
CA THR A 444 9.49 13.50 -5.19
C THR A 444 9.02 12.30 -6.01
N PRO A 445 7.72 12.19 -6.32
CA PRO A 445 7.19 11.16 -7.21
C PRO A 445 7.89 11.13 -8.58
N GLN A 446 8.29 12.30 -9.11
CA GLN A 446 9.01 12.43 -10.37
C GLN A 446 10.39 11.78 -10.30
N GLN A 447 11.15 12.03 -9.21
CA GLN A 447 12.46 11.41 -9.02
C GLN A 447 12.35 9.89 -8.94
N ILE A 448 11.37 9.39 -8.17
CA ILE A 448 11.13 7.96 -7.99
C ILE A 448 10.71 7.29 -9.30
N ALA A 449 9.81 7.92 -10.07
CA ALA A 449 9.40 7.41 -11.38
C ALA A 449 10.59 7.30 -12.34
N ARG A 450 11.45 8.34 -12.44
CA ARG A 450 12.65 8.34 -13.27
C ARG A 450 13.65 7.27 -12.84
N GLU A 451 13.87 7.11 -11.53
CA GLU A 451 14.72 6.04 -10.99
C GLU A 451 14.18 4.67 -11.44
N TRP A 452 12.91 4.39 -11.16
CA TRP A 452 12.30 3.10 -11.46
C TRP A 452 12.29 2.78 -12.95
N ILE A 453 11.94 3.75 -13.82
CA ILE A 453 11.96 3.59 -15.28
C ILE A 453 13.37 3.27 -15.77
N ALA A 454 14.37 3.99 -15.29
CA ALA A 454 15.75 3.76 -15.69
C ALA A 454 16.26 2.39 -15.24
N LEU A 455 15.89 1.94 -14.04
CA LEU A 455 16.30 0.67 -13.48
C LEU A 455 15.57 -0.52 -14.14
N THR A 456 14.30 -0.34 -14.48
CA THR A 456 13.45 -1.41 -15.02
C THR A 456 13.58 -1.56 -16.54
N PHE A 457 13.54 -0.44 -17.27
CA PHE A 457 13.53 -0.42 -18.73
C PHE A 457 14.83 0.08 -19.37
N GLY A 458 15.77 0.60 -18.57
CA GLY A 458 17.00 1.20 -19.09
C GLY A 458 16.78 2.56 -19.80
N LEU A 459 15.56 3.09 -19.79
CA LEU A 459 15.18 4.31 -20.48
C LEU A 459 15.48 5.56 -19.66
N LYS A 460 15.94 6.64 -20.33
CA LYS A 460 16.29 7.93 -19.70
C LYS A 460 15.94 9.11 -20.61
N GLY A 461 15.80 10.30 -20.02
CA GLY A 461 15.54 11.54 -20.76
C GLY A 461 14.29 11.42 -21.63
N LYS A 462 14.37 11.84 -22.87
CA LYS A 462 13.22 11.88 -23.80
C LYS A 462 12.58 10.51 -24.06
N ASP A 463 13.32 9.42 -23.92
CA ASP A 463 12.79 8.06 -24.09
C ASP A 463 11.97 7.61 -22.89
N ALA A 464 12.28 8.09 -21.69
CA ALA A 464 11.55 7.80 -20.45
C ALA A 464 10.33 8.72 -20.25
N GLU A 465 10.35 9.94 -20.82
CA GLU A 465 9.35 10.98 -20.59
C GLU A 465 7.88 10.53 -20.79
N PRO A 466 7.53 9.75 -21.83
CA PRO A 466 6.14 9.29 -21.97
C PRO A 466 5.67 8.40 -20.83
N ILE A 467 6.54 7.50 -20.33
CA ILE A 467 6.22 6.61 -19.20
C ILE A 467 6.13 7.42 -17.91
N GLU A 468 7.09 8.31 -17.66
CA GLU A 468 7.08 9.21 -16.49
C GLU A 468 5.78 10.02 -16.44
N ARG A 469 5.41 10.66 -17.56
CA ARG A 469 4.17 11.45 -17.64
C ARG A 469 2.94 10.60 -17.41
N MET A 470 2.88 9.40 -18.02
CA MET A 470 1.78 8.44 -17.82
C MET A 470 1.65 8.05 -16.34
N MET A 471 2.77 7.68 -15.68
CA MET A 471 2.76 7.31 -14.28
C MET A 471 2.26 8.45 -13.39
N LEU A 472 2.79 9.66 -13.58
CA LEU A 472 2.46 10.81 -12.73
C LEU A 472 1.00 11.27 -12.86
N MET A 473 0.38 11.13 -14.02
CA MET A 473 -1.03 11.48 -14.23
C MET A 473 -2.00 10.37 -13.82
N SER A 474 -1.53 9.14 -13.67
CA SER A 474 -2.40 7.95 -13.53
C SER A 474 -3.25 7.96 -12.27
N HIS A 475 -2.74 8.46 -11.15
CA HIS A 475 -3.52 8.55 -9.90
C HIS A 475 -4.64 9.60 -10.02
N GLU A 476 -4.35 10.79 -10.55
CA GLU A 476 -5.39 11.80 -10.76
C GLU A 476 -6.47 11.33 -11.73
N ALA A 477 -6.07 10.63 -12.80
CA ALA A 477 -7.03 10.00 -13.72
C ALA A 477 -7.98 9.05 -12.98
N VAL A 478 -7.45 8.22 -12.06
CA VAL A 478 -8.26 7.31 -11.24
C VAL A 478 -9.22 8.08 -10.33
N VAL A 479 -8.76 9.14 -9.67
CA VAL A 479 -9.61 9.98 -8.83
C VAL A 479 -10.75 10.57 -9.66
N ASP A 480 -10.43 11.15 -10.82
CA ASP A 480 -11.39 11.82 -11.68
C ASP A 480 -12.49 10.88 -12.20
N TYR A 481 -12.15 9.68 -12.68
CA TYR A 481 -13.20 8.79 -13.19
C TYR A 481 -13.90 7.96 -12.12
N MET A 482 -13.34 7.84 -10.88
CA MET A 482 -14.01 7.09 -9.81
C MET A 482 -14.75 8.01 -8.82
N MET A 483 -14.01 8.91 -8.16
CA MET A 483 -14.50 9.64 -6.97
C MET A 483 -13.93 11.05 -6.93
N PRO A 484 -14.28 11.92 -7.89
CA PRO A 484 -13.80 13.29 -7.94
C PRO A 484 -14.33 14.15 -6.80
N MET A 485 -13.70 15.29 -6.58
CA MET A 485 -14.13 16.36 -5.67
C MET A 485 -14.29 15.93 -4.20
N GLY A 486 -13.71 14.81 -3.79
CA GLY A 486 -13.83 14.26 -2.43
C GLY A 486 -14.98 13.28 -2.24
N LEU A 487 -15.68 12.90 -3.29
CA LEU A 487 -16.54 11.72 -3.23
C LEU A 487 -15.71 10.48 -2.87
N HIS A 488 -16.31 9.53 -2.18
CA HIS A 488 -15.63 8.31 -1.74
C HIS A 488 -16.60 7.16 -1.51
N HIS A 489 -16.07 5.94 -1.54
CA HIS A 489 -16.77 4.69 -1.25
C HIS A 489 -17.99 4.42 -2.16
N LEU A 490 -17.89 4.73 -3.46
CA LEU A 490 -18.95 4.51 -4.45
C LEU A 490 -18.88 3.12 -5.11
N PHE A 491 -18.29 2.15 -4.43
CA PHE A 491 -17.98 0.82 -4.95
C PHE A 491 -19.15 -0.15 -4.90
N ALA A 492 -19.03 -1.21 -5.69
CA ALA A 492 -19.90 -2.36 -5.65
C ALA A 492 -19.82 -3.10 -4.32
N TRP A 493 -20.96 -3.69 -3.91
CA TRP A 493 -21.07 -4.45 -2.67
C TRP A 493 -20.07 -5.64 -2.62
N GLY A 494 -19.45 -5.82 -1.48
CA GLY A 494 -18.58 -6.95 -1.18
C GLY A 494 -17.16 -6.86 -1.75
N HIS A 495 -16.92 -5.91 -2.66
CA HIS A 495 -15.59 -5.63 -3.20
C HIS A 495 -15.49 -4.18 -3.68
N HIS A 496 -14.25 -3.70 -3.90
CA HIS A 496 -14.00 -2.30 -4.21
C HIS A 496 -13.52 -2.10 -5.66
N TYR A 497 -14.21 -2.73 -6.64
CA TYR A 497 -13.78 -2.63 -8.04
C TYR A 497 -14.64 -1.65 -8.88
N GLY A 498 -15.86 -2.00 -9.18
CA GLY A 498 -16.73 -1.22 -10.07
C GLY A 498 -17.63 -0.22 -9.35
N PRO A 499 -18.31 0.69 -10.08
CA PRO A 499 -19.25 1.64 -9.51
C PRO A 499 -20.57 0.97 -9.15
N GLU A 500 -21.05 1.20 -7.94
CA GLU A 500 -22.41 0.94 -7.52
C GLU A 500 -22.93 2.04 -6.57
N PRO A 501 -22.97 3.31 -7.00
CA PRO A 501 -23.46 4.37 -6.14
C PRO A 501 -24.90 4.16 -5.67
N TRP A 502 -25.66 3.30 -6.35
CA TRP A 502 -27.04 2.89 -6.01
C TRP A 502 -27.10 1.72 -5.03
N CYS A 503 -25.98 1.15 -4.60
CA CYS A 503 -25.97 -0.07 -3.77
C CYS A 503 -26.71 0.17 -2.46
N ASP A 504 -27.67 -0.69 -2.16
CA ASP A 504 -28.41 -0.73 -0.91
C ASP A 504 -28.71 -2.19 -0.56
N VAL A 505 -28.09 -2.69 0.51
CA VAL A 505 -28.22 -4.07 0.95
C VAL A 505 -29.00 -4.10 2.25
N PRO A 506 -30.21 -4.69 2.27
CA PRO A 506 -31.04 -4.76 3.46
C PRO A 506 -30.32 -5.41 4.65
N GLY A 507 -30.27 -4.73 5.78
CA GLY A 507 -29.64 -5.21 7.02
C GLY A 507 -28.12 -5.02 7.08
N ALA A 508 -27.47 -4.52 6.02
CA ALA A 508 -26.08 -4.12 6.10
C ALA A 508 -25.91 -2.83 6.92
N ARG A 509 -24.72 -2.64 7.46
CA ARG A 509 -24.39 -1.40 8.19
C ARG A 509 -24.48 -0.20 7.25
N PRO A 510 -25.05 0.93 7.69
CA PRO A 510 -25.14 2.13 6.83
C PRO A 510 -23.79 2.59 6.27
N ASP A 511 -22.73 2.56 7.08
CA ASP A 511 -21.38 2.98 6.70
C ASP A 511 -20.64 1.97 5.77
N TRP A 512 -21.33 0.93 5.29
CA TRP A 512 -20.87 0.08 4.20
C TRP A 512 -21.54 0.43 2.86
N MET A 513 -22.56 1.31 2.90
CA MET A 513 -23.36 1.66 1.72
C MET A 513 -22.85 2.96 1.10
N PRO A 514 -22.73 3.03 -0.23
CA PRO A 514 -22.36 4.27 -0.93
C PRO A 514 -23.25 5.46 -0.60
N SER A 515 -24.55 5.25 -0.44
CA SER A 515 -25.53 6.29 -0.08
C SER A 515 -25.23 6.99 1.24
N TYR A 516 -24.59 6.29 2.19
CA TYR A 516 -24.11 6.88 3.43
C TYR A 516 -23.04 7.95 3.20
N TYR A 517 -22.18 7.77 2.18
CA TYR A 517 -21.07 8.66 1.89
C TYR A 517 -21.45 9.79 0.93
N HIS A 518 -22.10 9.48 -0.21
CA HIS A 518 -22.40 10.51 -1.20
C HIS A 518 -23.61 11.38 -0.83
N LYS A 519 -24.56 10.90 -0.01
CA LYS A 519 -25.76 11.64 0.42
C LYS A 519 -26.52 12.31 -0.73
N ALA A 520 -26.45 11.76 -1.95
CA ALA A 520 -27.12 12.37 -3.10
C ALA A 520 -28.63 12.41 -2.90
N ALA A 521 -29.21 13.60 -3.07
CA ALA A 521 -30.62 13.89 -2.93
C ALA A 521 -31.02 15.05 -3.87
N PRO A 522 -32.30 15.40 -4.02
CA PRO A 522 -32.70 16.51 -4.88
C PRO A 522 -32.07 17.88 -4.53
N ASP A 523 -31.67 18.07 -3.27
CA ASP A 523 -31.05 19.30 -2.77
C ASP A 523 -29.51 19.33 -2.94
N GLY A 524 -28.87 18.18 -3.22
CA GLY A 524 -27.40 18.17 -3.42
C GLY A 524 -26.72 16.83 -3.27
N ILE A 525 -25.40 16.88 -3.11
CA ILE A 525 -24.49 15.74 -2.99
C ILE A 525 -23.33 16.07 -2.03
N GLY A 526 -22.75 15.03 -1.42
CA GLY A 526 -21.61 15.14 -0.50
C GLY A 526 -22.00 15.01 0.97
N PHE A 527 -21.02 14.75 1.83
CA PHE A 527 -21.24 14.55 3.26
C PHE A 527 -20.93 15.86 4.02
N ASP A 528 -21.90 16.41 4.76
CA ASP A 528 -21.66 17.58 5.60
C ASP A 528 -20.87 17.18 6.86
N ARG A 529 -19.55 17.39 6.81
CA ARG A 529 -18.59 17.23 7.90
C ARG A 529 -18.11 18.55 8.49
N SER A 530 -18.72 19.67 8.05
CA SER A 530 -18.49 20.99 8.62
C SER A 530 -18.97 21.09 10.07
N SER A 531 -18.72 22.23 10.70
CA SER A 531 -19.20 22.53 12.05
C SER A 531 -20.72 22.50 12.19
N ARG A 532 -21.46 22.60 11.08
CA ARG A 532 -22.92 22.50 11.03
C ARG A 532 -23.44 21.08 10.84
N GLY A 533 -22.58 20.18 10.34
CA GLY A 533 -22.88 18.77 10.12
C GLY A 533 -22.31 17.88 11.23
N SER A 534 -21.53 16.85 10.85
CA SER A 534 -20.91 15.93 11.83
C SER A 534 -19.77 16.56 12.63
N ASN A 535 -19.30 17.72 12.24
CA ASN A 535 -18.17 18.45 12.87
C ASN A 535 -16.84 17.63 12.86
N ALA A 536 -16.58 16.84 11.82
CA ALA A 536 -15.33 16.14 11.68
C ALA A 536 -14.14 17.10 11.45
N VAL A 537 -14.41 18.30 10.92
CA VAL A 537 -13.39 19.36 10.76
C VAL A 537 -12.70 19.74 12.07
N ALA A 538 -13.39 19.62 13.22
CA ALA A 538 -12.82 19.91 14.54
C ALA A 538 -11.70 18.96 14.96
N GLN A 539 -11.49 17.85 14.26
CA GLN A 539 -10.38 16.93 14.53
C GLN A 539 -9.03 17.45 14.04
N TYR A 540 -9.04 18.41 13.11
CA TYR A 540 -7.84 19.04 12.55
C TYR A 540 -7.36 20.23 13.42
N ALA A 541 -6.16 20.71 13.16
CA ALA A 541 -5.69 21.96 13.75
C ALA A 541 -6.59 23.14 13.31
N ASP A 542 -6.69 24.18 14.15
CA ASP A 542 -7.61 25.30 13.93
C ASP A 542 -7.48 25.94 12.53
N THR A 543 -6.26 26.01 11.99
CA THR A 543 -6.01 26.53 10.66
C THR A 543 -6.70 25.68 9.58
N LEU A 544 -6.53 24.36 9.65
CA LEU A 544 -7.16 23.43 8.71
C LEU A 544 -8.66 23.30 8.99
N ALA A 545 -9.07 23.28 10.26
CA ALA A 545 -10.48 23.25 10.60
C ALA A 545 -11.25 24.42 9.96
N ARG A 546 -10.72 25.65 10.03
CA ARG A 546 -11.32 26.81 9.36
C ARG A 546 -11.30 26.71 7.84
N LEU A 547 -10.22 26.16 7.26
CA LEU A 547 -10.11 25.94 5.83
C LEU A 547 -11.17 24.95 5.33
N TYR A 548 -11.32 23.84 6.02
CA TYR A 548 -12.26 22.78 5.62
C TYR A 548 -13.71 23.07 6.01
N ASP A 549 -13.96 23.96 6.97
CA ASP A 549 -15.31 24.33 7.43
C ASP A 549 -16.06 25.25 6.46
N SER A 550 -15.35 25.94 5.57
CA SER A 550 -15.94 26.87 4.61
C SER A 550 -15.94 26.26 3.21
N PRO A 551 -17.10 26.10 2.56
CA PRO A 551 -17.15 25.61 1.17
C PRO A 551 -16.35 26.48 0.19
N GLN A 552 -16.21 27.78 0.47
CA GLN A 552 -15.47 28.73 -0.37
C GLN A 552 -13.95 28.62 -0.22
N LEU A 553 -13.48 28.16 0.94
CA LEU A 553 -12.05 28.00 1.24
C LEU A 553 -11.57 26.56 1.07
N CYS A 554 -12.48 25.59 1.22
CA CYS A 554 -12.18 24.19 1.09
C CYS A 554 -11.61 23.89 -0.31
N PRO A 555 -10.43 23.22 -0.41
CA PRO A 555 -9.92 22.80 -1.71
C PRO A 555 -10.94 21.94 -2.46
N GLU A 556 -11.16 22.19 -3.75
CA GLU A 556 -12.17 21.51 -4.57
C GLU A 556 -12.04 19.99 -4.49
N LYS A 557 -10.81 19.48 -4.43
CA LYS A 557 -10.51 18.03 -4.28
C LYS A 557 -11.07 17.40 -3.01
N TYR A 558 -11.50 18.18 -2.01
CA TYR A 558 -12.12 17.73 -0.75
C TYR A 558 -13.51 18.33 -0.54
N LEU A 559 -14.07 19.04 -1.51
CA LEU A 559 -15.33 19.79 -1.35
C LEU A 559 -16.48 18.86 -0.90
N LEU A 560 -16.70 17.76 -1.63
CA LEU A 560 -17.79 16.83 -1.34
C LEU A 560 -17.44 15.84 -0.19
N TRP A 561 -16.19 15.83 0.24
CA TRP A 561 -15.79 15.13 1.47
C TRP A 561 -16.31 15.86 2.72
N PHE A 562 -16.18 17.21 2.73
CA PHE A 562 -16.51 18.03 3.90
C PHE A 562 -17.87 18.68 3.84
N HIS A 563 -18.47 18.83 2.66
CA HIS A 563 -19.71 19.57 2.47
C HIS A 563 -20.74 18.81 1.65
N HIS A 564 -22.01 18.96 2.07
CA HIS A 564 -23.16 18.66 1.22
C HIS A 564 -23.46 19.92 0.39
N MET A 565 -23.32 19.84 -0.92
CA MET A 565 -23.41 20.95 -1.84
C MET A 565 -24.63 20.85 -2.73
N ALA A 566 -25.37 21.94 -2.88
CA ALA A 566 -26.45 22.00 -3.88
C ALA A 566 -25.89 21.80 -5.29
N TRP A 567 -26.67 21.17 -6.17
CA TRP A 567 -26.25 20.84 -7.53
C TRP A 567 -25.86 22.08 -8.38
N ASP A 568 -26.46 23.27 -8.08
CA ASP A 568 -26.19 24.53 -8.75
C ASP A 568 -25.26 25.46 -7.96
N ALA A 569 -24.78 25.03 -6.82
CA ALA A 569 -23.82 25.81 -6.06
C ALA A 569 -22.54 26.05 -6.88
N PRO A 570 -21.95 27.26 -6.83
CA PRO A 570 -20.71 27.52 -7.54
C PRO A 570 -19.54 26.85 -6.85
N THR A 571 -18.64 26.22 -7.64
CA THR A 571 -17.32 25.76 -7.21
C THR A 571 -16.29 26.89 -7.29
N ALA A 572 -15.07 26.64 -6.83
CA ALA A 572 -13.96 27.58 -6.93
C ALA A 572 -13.63 27.97 -8.38
N SER A 573 -13.88 27.08 -9.35
CA SER A 573 -13.69 27.33 -10.79
C SER A 573 -14.81 28.24 -11.39
N GLY A 574 -15.91 28.47 -10.66
CA GLY A 574 -17.08 29.21 -11.11
C GLY A 574 -18.12 28.40 -11.86
N SER A 575 -17.88 27.12 -12.11
CA SER A 575 -18.87 26.16 -12.64
C SER A 575 -19.81 25.69 -11.52
N THR A 576 -20.97 25.13 -11.88
CA THR A 576 -21.85 24.52 -10.89
C THR A 576 -21.22 23.20 -10.40
N VAL A 577 -21.62 22.73 -9.20
CA VAL A 577 -21.18 21.41 -8.68
C VAL A 577 -21.49 20.30 -9.68
N TRP A 578 -22.67 20.33 -10.31
CA TRP A 578 -23.03 19.34 -11.34
C TRP A 578 -22.08 19.40 -12.55
N ASP A 579 -21.85 20.60 -13.09
CA ASP A 579 -20.99 20.74 -14.26
C ASP A 579 -19.52 20.35 -13.95
N ALA A 580 -19.02 20.74 -12.77
CA ALA A 580 -17.68 20.36 -12.31
C ALA A 580 -17.56 18.84 -12.17
N LEU A 581 -18.55 18.19 -11.53
CA LEU A 581 -18.58 16.74 -11.36
C LEU A 581 -18.56 16.01 -12.71
N CYS A 582 -19.39 16.43 -13.67
CA CYS A 582 -19.42 15.88 -15.02
C CYS A 582 -18.08 16.08 -15.75
N ALA A 583 -17.47 17.26 -15.62
CA ALA A 583 -16.19 17.58 -16.24
C ALA A 583 -15.05 16.71 -15.68
N HIS A 584 -15.00 16.46 -14.37
CA HIS A 584 -14.03 15.55 -13.75
C HIS A 584 -14.18 14.12 -14.27
N TYR A 585 -15.38 13.58 -14.29
CA TYR A 585 -15.61 12.22 -14.82
C TYR A 585 -15.15 12.09 -16.27
N GLN A 586 -15.45 13.09 -17.12
CA GLN A 586 -14.97 13.08 -18.50
C GLN A 586 -13.45 13.23 -18.59
N ALA A 587 -12.85 14.12 -17.79
CA ALA A 587 -11.41 14.32 -17.75
C ALA A 587 -10.65 13.03 -17.34
N GLY A 588 -11.22 12.24 -16.45
CA GLY A 588 -10.69 10.93 -16.07
C GLY A 588 -10.63 9.96 -17.26
N VAL A 589 -11.72 9.87 -18.04
CA VAL A 589 -11.77 9.04 -19.26
C VAL A 589 -10.73 9.53 -20.28
N ASP A 590 -10.65 10.84 -20.52
CA ASP A 590 -9.72 11.44 -21.48
C ASP A 590 -8.27 11.27 -21.04
N SER A 591 -8.02 11.29 -19.74
CA SER A 591 -6.70 11.00 -19.16
C SER A 591 -6.25 9.56 -19.44
N VAL A 592 -7.14 8.57 -19.35
CA VAL A 592 -6.81 7.18 -19.69
C VAL A 592 -6.53 7.06 -21.20
N ARG A 593 -7.27 7.74 -22.06
CA ARG A 593 -6.97 7.82 -23.51
C ARG A 593 -5.60 8.43 -23.78
N ALA A 594 -5.23 9.47 -23.02
CA ALA A 594 -3.90 10.07 -23.11
C ALA A 594 -2.81 9.09 -22.65
N MET A 595 -3.05 8.34 -21.57
CA MET A 595 -2.14 7.29 -21.09
C MET A 595 -1.90 6.22 -22.15
N GLN A 596 -2.93 5.77 -22.88
CA GLN A 596 -2.77 4.84 -23.99
C GLN A 596 -1.86 5.39 -25.09
N LYS A 597 -2.03 6.67 -25.47
CA LYS A 597 -1.18 7.32 -26.47
C LYS A 597 0.28 7.43 -26.02
N LEU A 598 0.51 7.77 -24.74
CA LEU A 598 1.83 7.85 -24.15
C LEU A 598 2.51 6.47 -24.11
N TRP A 599 1.77 5.41 -23.76
CA TRP A 599 2.30 4.05 -23.78
C TRP A 599 2.62 3.56 -25.20
N GLN A 600 1.77 3.87 -26.16
CA GLN A 600 2.04 3.53 -27.57
C GLN A 600 3.31 4.23 -28.10
N ALA A 601 3.64 5.42 -27.64
CA ALA A 601 4.83 6.16 -28.07
C ALA A 601 6.16 5.49 -27.66
N VAL A 602 6.15 4.53 -26.75
CA VAL A 602 7.32 3.76 -26.34
C VAL A 602 7.35 2.35 -26.94
N SER A 603 6.48 2.07 -27.91
CA SER A 603 6.51 0.82 -28.69
C SER A 603 7.89 0.62 -29.33
N GLY A 604 8.42 -0.60 -29.23
CA GLY A 604 9.76 -0.94 -29.71
C GLY A 604 10.92 -0.52 -28.81
N LYS A 605 10.64 0.19 -27.69
CA LYS A 605 11.63 0.54 -26.66
C LYS A 605 11.49 -0.32 -25.39
N ILE A 606 10.41 -1.05 -25.29
CA ILE A 606 10.06 -1.96 -24.18
C ILE A 606 9.98 -3.37 -24.76
N GLU A 607 10.26 -4.38 -23.92
CA GLU A 607 10.05 -5.79 -24.31
C GLU A 607 8.61 -5.99 -24.81
N PRO A 608 8.41 -6.67 -25.95
CA PRO A 608 7.10 -6.78 -26.60
C PRO A 608 6.01 -7.32 -25.68
N ASP A 609 6.31 -8.34 -24.86
CA ASP A 609 5.35 -8.97 -23.96
C ASP A 609 4.89 -8.01 -22.85
N ILE A 610 5.81 -7.21 -22.30
CA ILE A 610 5.49 -6.20 -21.30
C ILE A 610 4.67 -5.08 -21.94
N HIS A 611 5.08 -4.62 -23.14
CA HIS A 611 4.36 -3.58 -23.87
C HIS A 611 2.91 -3.99 -24.15
N GLU A 612 2.70 -5.21 -24.63
CA GLU A 612 1.36 -5.74 -24.92
C GLU A 612 0.56 -5.96 -23.62
N SER A 613 1.18 -6.48 -22.56
CA SER A 613 0.50 -6.69 -21.27
C SER A 613 -0.04 -5.38 -20.71
N ILE A 614 0.79 -4.35 -20.61
CA ILE A 614 0.35 -3.03 -20.12
C ILE A 614 -0.68 -2.39 -21.06
N GLY A 615 -0.53 -2.59 -22.37
CA GLY A 615 -1.53 -2.14 -23.35
C GLY A 615 -2.92 -2.77 -23.09
N ARG A 616 -2.99 -4.04 -22.69
CA ARG A 616 -4.26 -4.69 -22.27
C ARG A 616 -4.84 -4.06 -21.01
N HIS A 617 -4.00 -3.81 -20.00
CA HIS A 617 -4.44 -3.13 -18.76
C HIS A 617 -5.02 -1.75 -19.05
N LEU A 618 -4.37 -0.96 -19.91
CA LEU A 618 -4.87 0.36 -20.30
C LEU A 618 -6.18 0.29 -21.11
N ARG A 619 -6.40 -0.74 -21.91
CA ARG A 619 -7.69 -0.97 -22.59
C ARG A 619 -8.80 -1.30 -21.58
N THR A 620 -8.51 -2.19 -20.63
CA THR A 620 -9.43 -2.51 -19.52
C THR A 620 -9.76 -1.26 -18.71
N GLN A 621 -8.74 -0.49 -18.35
CA GLN A 621 -8.92 0.75 -17.57
C GLN A 621 -9.77 1.80 -18.32
N LEU A 622 -9.60 1.94 -19.63
CA LEU A 622 -10.46 2.86 -20.42
C LEU A 622 -11.92 2.43 -20.40
N ARG A 623 -12.18 1.14 -20.63
CA ARG A 623 -13.53 0.59 -20.55
C ARG A 623 -14.15 0.85 -19.17
N ASP A 624 -13.39 0.58 -18.12
CA ASP A 624 -13.87 0.72 -16.74
C ASP A 624 -14.03 2.21 -16.35
N ALA A 625 -13.18 3.11 -16.85
CA ALA A 625 -13.33 4.55 -16.66
C ALA A 625 -14.63 5.09 -17.29
N ILE A 626 -14.98 4.61 -18.49
CA ILE A 626 -16.26 4.94 -19.14
C ILE A 626 -17.43 4.40 -18.29
N TRP A 627 -17.35 3.15 -17.85
CA TRP A 627 -18.38 2.53 -16.99
C TRP A 627 -18.57 3.31 -15.68
N TRP A 628 -17.48 3.73 -15.03
CA TRP A 628 -17.55 4.57 -13.83
C TRP A 628 -18.25 5.90 -14.10
N LYS A 629 -17.82 6.61 -15.15
CA LYS A 629 -18.44 7.87 -15.59
C LYS A 629 -19.92 7.69 -15.85
N ASP A 630 -20.28 6.74 -16.70
CA ASP A 630 -21.66 6.53 -17.14
C ASP A 630 -22.56 6.11 -15.97
N GLY A 631 -22.11 5.20 -15.12
CA GLY A 631 -22.87 4.72 -13.96
C GLY A 631 -23.12 5.83 -12.94
N CYS A 632 -22.08 6.56 -12.56
CA CYS A 632 -22.19 7.60 -11.55
C CYS A 632 -23.02 8.81 -12.08
N LEU A 633 -22.74 9.27 -13.28
CA LEU A 633 -23.45 10.46 -13.82
C LEU A 633 -24.92 10.18 -14.08
N GLN A 634 -25.29 9.00 -14.60
CA GLN A 634 -26.70 8.66 -14.76
C GLN A 634 -27.41 8.54 -13.40
N TYR A 635 -26.76 7.88 -12.42
CA TYR A 635 -27.36 7.74 -11.09
C TYR A 635 -27.56 9.12 -10.42
N PHE A 636 -26.53 9.96 -10.37
CA PHE A 636 -26.62 11.29 -9.79
C PHE A 636 -27.54 12.21 -10.60
N GLY A 637 -27.63 12.00 -11.92
CA GLY A 637 -28.58 12.69 -12.80
C GLY A 637 -30.05 12.47 -12.41
N THR A 638 -30.39 11.33 -11.79
CA THR A 638 -31.75 11.09 -11.28
C THR A 638 -32.15 12.06 -10.15
N PHE A 639 -31.18 12.58 -9.41
CA PHE A 639 -31.37 13.56 -8.33
C PHE A 639 -31.22 15.00 -8.85
N SER A 640 -30.12 15.29 -9.56
CA SER A 640 -29.83 16.64 -10.05
C SER A 640 -30.86 17.13 -11.08
N ARG A 641 -31.43 16.20 -11.90
CA ARG A 641 -32.35 16.47 -13.01
C ARG A 641 -31.79 17.50 -14.01
N ARG A 642 -30.47 17.57 -14.15
CA ARG A 642 -29.79 18.49 -15.05
C ARG A 642 -29.25 17.72 -16.26
N PRO A 643 -29.25 18.37 -17.45
CA PRO A 643 -28.64 17.75 -18.62
C PRO A 643 -27.12 17.63 -18.42
N LEU A 644 -26.50 16.73 -19.18
CA LEU A 644 -25.06 16.67 -19.27
C LEU A 644 -24.52 17.94 -19.93
N PRO A 645 -23.43 18.55 -19.41
CA PRO A 645 -22.80 19.71 -20.03
C PRO A 645 -22.20 19.38 -21.39
N ALA A 646 -22.08 20.41 -22.25
CA ALA A 646 -21.39 20.25 -23.52
C ALA A 646 -19.95 19.75 -23.33
N GLY A 647 -19.55 18.76 -24.11
CA GLY A 647 -18.22 18.13 -24.05
C GLY A 647 -18.13 16.90 -23.15
N VAL A 648 -19.19 16.58 -22.44
CA VAL A 648 -19.32 15.28 -21.73
C VAL A 648 -19.99 14.28 -22.66
N GLU A 649 -19.36 13.12 -22.85
CA GLU A 649 -19.88 12.06 -23.73
C GLU A 649 -21.16 11.44 -23.12
N GLU A 650 -22.15 11.23 -23.96
CA GLU A 650 -23.39 10.55 -23.59
C GLU A 650 -23.09 9.10 -23.10
N PRO A 651 -23.83 8.59 -22.12
CA PRO A 651 -23.69 7.23 -21.65
C PRO A 651 -23.94 6.21 -22.76
N MET A 652 -23.15 5.11 -22.76
CA MET A 652 -23.31 4.03 -23.72
C MET A 652 -24.44 3.07 -23.38
N LEU A 653 -24.80 2.95 -22.10
CA LEU A 653 -25.81 2.02 -21.57
C LEU A 653 -26.76 2.77 -20.64
N GLU A 654 -27.99 2.30 -20.58
CA GLU A 654 -28.96 2.81 -19.63
C GLU A 654 -28.66 2.38 -18.19
N LEU A 655 -29.02 3.20 -17.21
CA LEU A 655 -28.76 2.92 -15.80
C LEU A 655 -29.33 1.57 -15.34
N ASP A 656 -30.53 1.20 -15.83
CA ASP A 656 -31.16 -0.09 -15.49
C ASP A 656 -30.43 -1.29 -16.08
N GLU A 657 -29.71 -1.11 -17.18
CA GLU A 657 -28.83 -2.14 -17.72
C GLU A 657 -27.60 -2.30 -16.84
N MET A 658 -26.96 -1.20 -16.44
CA MET A 658 -25.78 -1.21 -15.57
C MET A 658 -26.08 -1.79 -14.18
N ARG A 659 -27.25 -1.54 -13.62
CA ARG A 659 -27.71 -2.15 -12.35
C ARG A 659 -27.83 -3.66 -12.37
N ARG A 660 -27.84 -4.28 -13.54
CA ARG A 660 -27.91 -5.75 -13.72
C ARG A 660 -26.54 -6.39 -13.88
N PHE A 661 -25.48 -5.63 -13.90
CA PHE A 661 -24.14 -6.19 -14.01
C PHE A 661 -23.81 -6.97 -12.75
N GLY A 662 -23.53 -8.28 -12.91
CA GLY A 662 -22.91 -9.09 -11.90
C GLY A 662 -21.39 -9.01 -12.04
N LEU A 663 -20.70 -8.74 -10.96
CA LEU A 663 -19.25 -8.77 -10.93
C LEU A 663 -18.75 -10.18 -10.64
N ASP A 664 -17.94 -10.74 -11.53
CA ASP A 664 -17.17 -11.97 -11.27
C ASP A 664 -15.92 -11.62 -10.50
N ILE A 665 -16.01 -11.63 -9.17
CA ILE A 665 -14.91 -11.27 -8.26
C ILE A 665 -13.73 -12.24 -8.44
N ASP A 666 -13.98 -13.52 -8.68
CA ASP A 666 -12.93 -14.54 -8.76
C ASP A 666 -12.04 -14.35 -9.98
N ASN A 667 -12.59 -13.78 -11.06
CA ASN A 667 -11.83 -13.46 -12.26
C ASN A 667 -11.45 -11.98 -12.41
N TYR A 668 -11.87 -11.12 -11.48
CA TYR A 668 -11.65 -9.65 -11.52
C TYR A 668 -12.02 -9.02 -12.87
N THR A 669 -12.99 -9.61 -13.55
CA THR A 669 -13.45 -9.16 -14.87
C THR A 669 -14.85 -8.62 -14.76
N CYS A 670 -15.00 -7.37 -15.17
CA CYS A 670 -16.32 -6.77 -15.30
C CYS A 670 -16.24 -5.54 -16.21
N PRO A 671 -17.28 -5.20 -16.90
CA PRO A 671 -18.55 -5.90 -17.16
C PRO A 671 -18.38 -7.15 -18.04
N PRO A 672 -19.41 -7.97 -18.21
CA PRO A 672 -19.33 -9.19 -19.02
C PRO A 672 -18.74 -8.93 -20.41
N ARG A 673 -17.94 -9.89 -20.92
CA ARG A 673 -17.33 -9.79 -22.25
C ARG A 673 -18.41 -9.49 -23.30
N GLY A 674 -18.29 -8.39 -24.01
CA GLY A 674 -19.20 -8.00 -25.08
C GLY A 674 -19.92 -6.67 -24.93
N PHE A 675 -19.72 -5.95 -23.81
CA PHE A 675 -20.38 -4.66 -23.58
C PHE A 675 -19.69 -3.45 -24.23
N PHE A 676 -18.44 -3.58 -24.74
CA PHE A 676 -17.74 -2.49 -25.42
C PHE A 676 -17.00 -2.98 -26.65
#